data_7630c7166549d4e9b93ce2c4ee67190e
#
_entry.id   7630c7166549d4e9b93ce2c4ee67190e
#
_cell.length_a   1.000
_cell.length_b   1.000
_cell.length_c   1.000
_cell.angle_alpha   90.00
_cell.angle_beta   90.00
_cell.angle_gamma   90.00
#
_symmetry.space_group_name_H-M   'P 1'
#
loop_
_entity.id
_entity.type
_entity.pdbx_description
1 polymer ?
#
loop_
_entity_poly.entity_id
_entity_poly.type
_entity_poly.pdbx_seq_one_letter_code
_entity_poly.pdbx_strand_id
1 'polypeptide(L)'
;MRTVPAVLRPLTRHRWLALGLLVLIPSLVARPAAAQGEPPTGKITGRIVDAATGQGIPAAGIQVVGTTIGAQSGVDGRFTIVRVPAGTVTLQVRRIGYGPKTITGLQLAPGGTVEQDVSLRTAELQLAAVTVTATKEKGTVNDALNQQKTATNVVNAVTAEQIARSPDGDAAAAAQRVSGVTVQDGKYLQVRGLSERYTTASLNGARIPSPEPERKVVPLDLFPAGLLQDVTTSKTFTPDQPGDFAGANVNIRTREFPAQRQVSYSASVGFADRVLGQTLPFAPRAGGELVGFAQNARRIPDAIAGANFLGNVTQAQYNQMALQQRNVWSPVRRSGAGNGSFGVSAGGNTILGKRIGYVLSGSYGYSEEVRADEQFAVGNQGPNNTVSPLTSVRGSTGRSSAQWGGIANFSTLLGRNSRLALNTTMTRSADNEARSDRGFDENLGDSIARTTLRYVERGVATATLQGEHQLSERHKLAWSAGAASTSRREPDRSDLVYVRGDAGAYSLLASLDGARRLYFDLGEQNRTLQLDHTMNLGAVSRQNTLKVGAYARTTDRTAAAPIFAFISRAPANVIRQGADVIFGAGQACAGCSVINVQPIGQAGSYSAADRTVAGYAMADWGLGEKVRVITGARVEAADITVDASTQGGFTTTATLRNTDVLPSLLVNTKLSETQNLRFGATRTLARPEYRELAPVTFRDVLGGVSVTGNAQLVRALIDNLDLRWEAFPAEGEVVSVGVFLKRFDRPIERVEQATSGAYQATFQNAVSAVNYGAELELRKPLGFIGDWARGLTAFSNLTLMASRVTLDTTAGLTVTDRERRLVGQAPYVVNGGLTYASESGRTSATVLYNVVGERIFAAGVVPLPNILEVPRHLVDLSFRFPVAGSLSGRLDARNLLDARTRFMQGNLEREGFNSGRVVSMGFSWRP
;
A
#
# COMPACT_ATOMS: atom_id res chain seq x y z
N MET A 1 3.85 6.77 -60.33
CA MET A 1 3.73 5.52 -61.13
C MET A 1 4.71 4.46 -60.60
N ARG A 2 4.23 3.29 -60.32
CA ARG A 2 4.89 2.03 -59.85
C ARG A 2 4.98 1.89 -58.34
N THR A 3 3.91 1.36 -57.71
CA THR A 3 3.63 -0.03 -57.27
C THR A 3 4.47 -0.57 -56.15
N VAL A 4 3.75 -0.72 -55.00
CA VAL A 4 4.11 -1.52 -53.82
C VAL A 4 4.26 -2.99 -54.18
N PRO A 5 5.12 -3.74 -53.51
CA PRO A 5 4.60 -4.98 -52.94
C PRO A 5 4.88 -5.15 -51.45
N ALA A 6 3.84 -5.60 -50.78
CA ALA A 6 3.88 -6.17 -49.43
C ALA A 6 4.74 -7.44 -49.38
N VAL A 7 5.62 -7.51 -48.38
CA VAL A 7 6.29 -8.78 -47.99
C VAL A 7 5.88 -9.12 -46.54
N LEU A 8 4.94 -10.03 -46.45
CA LEU A 8 4.70 -10.84 -45.28
C LEU A 8 5.91 -11.76 -45.04
N ARG A 9 6.56 -11.65 -43.90
CA ARG A 9 7.47 -12.68 -43.38
C ARG A 9 6.84 -13.39 -42.18
N PRO A 10 6.98 -14.73 -42.11
CA PRO A 10 6.27 -15.54 -41.13
C PRO A 10 6.90 -15.50 -39.76
N LEU A 11 6.05 -15.40 -38.74
CA LEU A 11 6.40 -15.55 -37.33
C LEU A 11 6.82 -17.00 -37.04
N THR A 12 8.06 -17.19 -36.63
CA THR A 12 8.60 -18.46 -36.12
C THR A 12 7.88 -18.89 -34.84
N ARG A 13 7.52 -20.18 -34.85
CA ARG A 13 6.87 -20.94 -33.79
C ARG A 13 7.70 -20.90 -32.49
N HIS A 14 7.16 -20.29 -31.45
CA HIS A 14 7.48 -20.67 -30.09
C HIS A 14 6.29 -21.41 -29.47
N ARG A 15 6.59 -22.63 -29.04
CA ARG A 15 5.65 -23.57 -28.39
C ARG A 15 5.10 -22.93 -27.12
N TRP A 16 3.82 -22.58 -27.16
CA TRP A 16 3.01 -22.28 -26.01
C TRP A 16 2.61 -23.61 -25.35
N LEU A 17 3.17 -23.91 -24.18
CA LEU A 17 2.55 -24.82 -23.24
C LEU A 17 1.41 -24.04 -22.56
N ALA A 18 0.27 -23.99 -23.22
CA ALA A 18 -0.98 -23.59 -22.60
C ALA A 18 -1.41 -24.72 -21.67
N LEU A 19 -1.27 -24.53 -20.36
CA LEU A 19 -2.08 -25.26 -19.39
C LEU A 19 -3.52 -24.76 -19.54
N GLY A 20 -4.27 -25.43 -20.37
CA GLY A 20 -5.71 -25.24 -20.51
C GLY A 20 -6.39 -25.71 -19.24
N LEU A 21 -6.85 -24.78 -18.41
CA LEU A 21 -7.92 -25.05 -17.47
C LEU A 21 -9.22 -25.11 -18.27
N LEU A 22 -9.53 -26.29 -18.78
CA LEU A 22 -10.82 -26.61 -19.39
C LEU A 22 -11.88 -26.55 -18.29
N VAL A 23 -12.70 -25.52 -18.30
CA VAL A 23 -13.99 -25.51 -17.58
C VAL A 23 -14.93 -26.45 -18.35
N LEU A 24 -14.95 -27.71 -17.94
CA LEU A 24 -15.99 -28.65 -18.31
C LEU A 24 -17.26 -28.23 -17.56
N ILE A 25 -18.24 -27.71 -18.29
CA ILE A 25 -19.62 -27.64 -17.86
C ILE A 25 -20.23 -29.03 -18.08
N PRO A 26 -20.53 -29.80 -17.01
CA PRO A 26 -21.32 -31.02 -17.21
C PRO A 26 -22.78 -30.64 -17.40
N SER A 27 -23.33 -31.02 -18.54
CA SER A 27 -24.79 -31.04 -18.80
C SER A 27 -25.46 -31.92 -17.75
N LEU A 28 -26.23 -31.31 -16.83
CA LEU A 28 -27.07 -32.04 -15.90
C LEU A 28 -28.18 -32.76 -16.64
N VAL A 29 -28.02 -34.06 -16.81
CA VAL A 29 -29.15 -34.95 -17.08
C VAL A 29 -29.93 -35.10 -15.79
N ALA A 30 -31.13 -34.53 -15.73
CA ALA A 30 -32.06 -34.68 -14.63
C ALA A 30 -32.48 -36.16 -14.49
N ARG A 31 -32.10 -36.78 -13.37
CA ARG A 31 -32.74 -38.01 -12.91
C ARG A 31 -34.01 -37.63 -12.15
N PRO A 32 -35.14 -38.33 -12.33
CA PRO A 32 -36.34 -38.07 -11.56
C PRO A 32 -36.09 -38.44 -10.10
N ALA A 33 -36.26 -37.44 -9.23
CA ALA A 33 -36.26 -37.65 -7.77
C ALA A 33 -37.54 -38.41 -7.39
N ALA A 34 -37.38 -39.51 -6.66
CA ALA A 34 -38.48 -40.20 -6.00
C ALA A 34 -39.19 -39.22 -5.06
N ALA A 35 -40.51 -39.18 -5.16
CA ALA A 35 -41.36 -38.36 -4.31
C ALA A 35 -41.18 -38.77 -2.83
N GLN A 36 -40.48 -37.96 -2.04
CA GLN A 36 -40.56 -38.02 -0.58
C GLN A 36 -41.89 -37.36 -0.18
N GLY A 37 -42.69 -38.02 0.58
CA GLY A 37 -43.95 -37.53 1.10
C GLY A 37 -43.76 -36.17 1.77
N GLU A 38 -44.65 -35.21 1.50
CA GLU A 38 -44.63 -33.90 2.11
C GLU A 38 -44.64 -34.06 3.66
N PRO A 39 -43.75 -33.33 4.39
CA PRO A 39 -43.79 -33.36 5.84
C PRO A 39 -45.16 -32.84 6.33
N PRO A 40 -45.70 -33.41 7.43
CA PRO A 40 -46.98 -32.97 7.92
C PRO A 40 -46.96 -31.48 8.28
N THR A 41 -47.95 -30.73 7.78
CA THR A 41 -48.03 -29.29 7.95
C THR A 41 -49.23 -28.88 8.81
N GLY A 42 -49.15 -27.70 9.40
CA GLY A 42 -50.24 -27.10 10.13
C GLY A 42 -50.49 -25.66 9.72
N LYS A 43 -51.26 -24.91 10.49
CA LYS A 43 -51.66 -23.55 10.25
C LYS A 43 -51.39 -22.67 11.45
N ILE A 44 -50.92 -21.43 11.23
CA ILE A 44 -50.77 -20.40 12.29
C ILE A 44 -51.67 -19.23 11.94
N THR A 45 -52.47 -18.81 12.87
CA THR A 45 -53.35 -17.63 12.76
C THR A 45 -53.08 -16.67 13.92
N GLY A 46 -53.51 -15.42 13.76
CA GLY A 46 -53.39 -14.44 14.82
C GLY A 46 -53.62 -13.03 14.35
N ARG A 47 -53.44 -12.06 15.20
CA ARG A 47 -53.66 -10.66 14.97
C ARG A 47 -52.40 -9.86 15.39
N ILE A 48 -51.96 -8.94 14.54
CA ILE A 48 -50.85 -8.03 14.83
C ILE A 48 -51.46 -6.67 15.21
N VAL A 49 -51.18 -6.21 16.42
CA VAL A 49 -51.74 -4.96 16.95
C VAL A 49 -50.64 -3.99 17.41
N ASP A 50 -50.91 -2.73 17.34
CA ASP A 50 -50.08 -1.68 17.94
C ASP A 50 -50.14 -1.79 19.45
N ALA A 51 -49.01 -1.85 20.13
CA ALA A 51 -48.93 -2.06 21.57
C ALA A 51 -49.44 -0.88 22.42
N ALA A 52 -49.51 0.34 21.84
CA ALA A 52 -49.97 1.53 22.52
C ALA A 52 -51.47 1.79 22.30
N THR A 53 -51.97 1.48 21.10
CA THR A 53 -53.36 1.82 20.69
C THR A 53 -54.29 0.63 20.59
N GLY A 54 -53.75 -0.60 20.53
CA GLY A 54 -54.50 -1.84 20.32
C GLY A 54 -55.10 -1.99 18.89
N GLN A 55 -54.87 -1.05 18.01
CA GLN A 55 -55.34 -1.11 16.63
C GLN A 55 -54.58 -2.13 15.81
N GLY A 56 -55.25 -2.81 14.86
CA GLY A 56 -54.66 -3.77 13.96
C GLY A 56 -53.64 -3.10 13.02
N ILE A 57 -52.48 -3.71 12.86
CA ILE A 57 -51.39 -3.20 12.00
C ILE A 57 -51.52 -3.86 10.63
N PRO A 58 -51.84 -3.11 9.55
CA PRO A 58 -51.95 -3.66 8.19
C PRO A 58 -50.57 -3.88 7.56
N ALA A 59 -50.50 -4.89 6.64
CA ALA A 59 -49.32 -5.20 5.84
C ALA A 59 -48.00 -5.41 6.67
N ALA A 60 -48.14 -5.99 7.87
CA ALA A 60 -46.99 -6.48 8.61
C ALA A 60 -46.58 -7.85 8.02
N GLY A 61 -45.31 -8.03 7.71
CA GLY A 61 -44.73 -9.30 7.20
C GLY A 61 -44.48 -10.25 8.35
N ILE A 62 -44.99 -11.48 8.26
CA ILE A 62 -44.77 -12.58 9.22
C ILE A 62 -44.03 -13.67 8.47
N GLN A 63 -42.90 -14.11 8.95
CA GLN A 63 -42.08 -15.18 8.34
C GLN A 63 -41.79 -16.28 9.36
N VAL A 64 -41.91 -17.52 8.91
CA VAL A 64 -41.43 -18.69 9.68
C VAL A 64 -39.91 -18.78 9.47
N VAL A 65 -39.16 -18.57 10.56
CA VAL A 65 -37.69 -18.52 10.53
C VAL A 65 -37.14 -19.85 10.01
N GLY A 66 -36.18 -19.80 9.11
CA GLY A 66 -35.59 -20.97 8.47
C GLY A 66 -36.34 -21.52 7.25
N THR A 67 -37.44 -20.86 6.85
CA THR A 67 -38.25 -21.24 5.69
C THR A 67 -38.57 -20.04 4.79
N THR A 68 -39.15 -20.30 3.61
CA THR A 68 -39.71 -19.28 2.72
C THR A 68 -41.20 -19.01 3.00
N ILE A 69 -41.77 -19.67 4.00
CA ILE A 69 -43.18 -19.62 4.36
C ILE A 69 -43.49 -18.39 5.19
N GLY A 70 -44.48 -17.62 4.79
CA GLY A 70 -44.89 -16.42 5.51
C GLY A 70 -46.23 -15.88 5.03
N ALA A 71 -46.70 -14.81 5.65
CA ALA A 71 -47.91 -14.10 5.28
C ALA A 71 -47.76 -12.59 5.58
N GLN A 72 -48.71 -11.80 5.08
CA GLN A 72 -48.89 -10.39 5.51
C GLN A 72 -50.23 -10.24 6.23
N SER A 73 -50.24 -9.36 7.24
CA SER A 73 -51.46 -9.02 7.93
C SER A 73 -52.44 -8.18 7.07
N GLY A 74 -53.70 -8.46 7.16
CA GLY A 74 -54.79 -7.69 6.56
C GLY A 74 -54.97 -6.30 7.16
N VAL A 75 -55.92 -5.55 6.66
CA VAL A 75 -56.20 -4.17 7.14
C VAL A 75 -56.62 -4.11 8.60
N ASP A 76 -57.16 -5.18 9.15
CA ASP A 76 -57.55 -5.35 10.57
C ASP A 76 -56.42 -5.94 11.46
N GLY A 77 -55.24 -6.18 10.87
CA GLY A 77 -54.11 -6.79 11.52
C GLY A 77 -54.09 -8.32 11.54
N ARG A 78 -55.15 -9.00 11.07
CA ARG A 78 -55.22 -10.47 11.07
C ARG A 78 -54.32 -11.11 10.01
N PHE A 79 -53.72 -12.25 10.37
CA PHE A 79 -52.89 -13.03 9.43
C PHE A 79 -53.19 -14.53 9.54
N THR A 80 -52.87 -15.24 8.47
CA THR A 80 -52.93 -16.69 8.41
C THR A 80 -51.74 -17.21 7.59
N ILE A 81 -50.95 -18.10 8.21
CA ILE A 81 -49.86 -18.82 7.54
C ILE A 81 -50.29 -20.27 7.41
N VAL A 82 -50.36 -20.77 6.16
CA VAL A 82 -50.72 -22.15 5.87
C VAL A 82 -49.50 -22.94 5.46
N ARG A 83 -49.61 -24.27 5.52
CA ARG A 83 -48.56 -25.20 5.17
C ARG A 83 -47.25 -25.01 5.96
N VAL A 84 -47.35 -24.63 7.23
CA VAL A 84 -46.20 -24.53 8.15
C VAL A 84 -45.81 -25.93 8.60
N PRO A 85 -44.52 -26.33 8.47
CA PRO A 85 -44.05 -27.61 8.96
C PRO A 85 -44.40 -27.80 10.44
N ALA A 86 -44.92 -28.98 10.79
CA ALA A 86 -45.24 -29.31 12.17
C ALA A 86 -43.96 -29.44 13.02
N GLY A 87 -44.05 -29.07 14.29
CA GLY A 87 -42.93 -29.05 15.23
C GLY A 87 -42.80 -27.72 15.97
N THR A 88 -41.60 -27.44 16.50
CA THR A 88 -41.32 -26.15 17.17
C THR A 88 -40.99 -25.08 16.15
N VAL A 89 -41.85 -24.08 16.07
CA VAL A 89 -41.80 -23.00 15.08
C VAL A 89 -41.36 -21.67 15.71
N THR A 90 -40.59 -20.88 15.01
CA THR A 90 -40.25 -19.50 15.37
C THR A 90 -40.81 -18.56 14.32
N LEU A 91 -41.55 -17.56 14.74
CA LEU A 91 -42.07 -16.50 13.88
C LEU A 91 -41.25 -15.24 14.01
N GLN A 92 -40.96 -14.57 12.90
CA GLN A 92 -40.43 -13.21 12.88
C GLN A 92 -41.45 -12.28 12.23
N VAL A 93 -41.85 -11.26 13.00
CA VAL A 93 -42.79 -10.24 12.54
C VAL A 93 -42.10 -8.91 12.32
N ARG A 94 -42.33 -8.30 11.14
CA ARG A 94 -41.71 -7.01 10.76
C ARG A 94 -42.74 -6.10 10.11
N ARG A 95 -42.67 -4.82 10.49
CA ARG A 95 -43.42 -3.76 9.83
C ARG A 95 -42.62 -2.47 9.81
N ILE A 96 -42.63 -1.74 8.72
CA ILE A 96 -42.00 -0.41 8.64
C ILE A 96 -42.69 0.52 9.63
N GLY A 97 -41.90 1.16 10.50
CA GLY A 97 -42.39 2.01 11.59
C GLY A 97 -42.63 1.29 12.91
N TYR A 98 -42.39 -0.02 12.98
CA TYR A 98 -42.50 -0.84 14.21
C TYR A 98 -41.20 -1.65 14.47
N GLY A 99 -40.88 -1.86 15.73
CA GLY A 99 -39.78 -2.73 16.14
C GLY A 99 -40.05 -4.19 15.72
N PRO A 100 -39.10 -4.89 15.09
CA PRO A 100 -39.30 -6.29 14.74
C PRO A 100 -39.44 -7.14 16.00
N LYS A 101 -40.34 -8.15 15.97
CA LYS A 101 -40.58 -9.06 17.10
C LYS A 101 -40.40 -10.52 16.65
N THR A 102 -39.64 -11.26 17.41
CA THR A 102 -39.44 -12.71 17.22
C THR A 102 -40.16 -13.46 18.32
N ILE A 103 -40.92 -14.50 17.95
CA ILE A 103 -41.64 -15.38 18.84
C ILE A 103 -41.08 -16.77 18.65
N THR A 104 -40.51 -17.34 19.69
CA THR A 104 -39.87 -18.65 19.66
C THR A 104 -40.69 -19.67 20.42
N GLY A 105 -40.53 -20.94 20.10
CA GLY A 105 -41.09 -22.05 20.87
C GLY A 105 -42.56 -22.36 20.61
N LEU A 106 -43.16 -21.92 19.51
CA LEU A 106 -44.54 -22.26 19.11
C LEU A 106 -44.59 -23.76 18.72
N GLN A 107 -45.39 -24.53 19.42
CA GLN A 107 -45.59 -25.96 19.14
C GLN A 107 -46.75 -26.15 18.15
N LEU A 108 -46.49 -26.58 16.96
CA LEU A 108 -47.46 -26.82 15.93
C LEU A 108 -47.63 -28.34 15.70
N ALA A 109 -48.80 -28.88 16.09
CA ALA A 109 -49.13 -30.29 15.84
C ALA A 109 -49.45 -30.50 14.34
N PRO A 110 -49.21 -31.74 13.82
CA PRO A 110 -49.63 -32.09 12.48
C PRO A 110 -51.13 -31.86 12.22
N GLY A 111 -51.47 -31.08 11.16
CA GLY A 111 -52.86 -30.69 10.88
C GLY A 111 -53.43 -29.67 11.86
N GLY A 112 -52.72 -29.29 12.90
CA GLY A 112 -53.17 -28.36 13.93
C GLY A 112 -53.21 -26.91 13.51
N THR A 113 -53.94 -26.09 14.27
CA THR A 113 -53.94 -24.64 14.16
C THR A 113 -53.46 -24.03 15.50
N VAL A 114 -52.46 -23.17 15.43
CA VAL A 114 -51.99 -22.37 16.54
C VAL A 114 -52.44 -20.92 16.35
N GLU A 115 -53.07 -20.33 17.33
CA GLU A 115 -53.42 -18.90 17.38
C GLU A 115 -52.34 -18.13 18.19
N GLN A 116 -51.71 -17.13 17.54
CA GLN A 116 -50.66 -16.33 18.13
C GLN A 116 -50.84 -14.85 17.82
N ASP A 117 -51.32 -14.11 18.79
CA ASP A 117 -51.38 -12.66 18.70
C ASP A 117 -50.03 -12.00 18.97
N VAL A 118 -49.77 -10.90 18.26
CA VAL A 118 -48.53 -10.18 18.31
C VAL A 118 -48.74 -8.71 18.50
N SER A 119 -48.27 -8.12 19.58
CA SER A 119 -48.23 -6.67 19.76
C SER A 119 -46.87 -6.14 19.34
N LEU A 120 -46.87 -5.20 18.38
CA LEU A 120 -45.64 -4.47 17.97
C LEU A 120 -45.69 -3.09 18.62
N ARG A 121 -44.58 -2.65 19.17
CA ARG A 121 -44.39 -1.27 19.57
C ARG A 121 -43.94 -0.48 18.35
N THR A 122 -44.52 0.71 18.16
CA THR A 122 -44.01 1.69 17.22
C THR A 122 -42.52 1.79 17.47
N ALA A 123 -41.72 1.53 16.43
CA ALA A 123 -40.35 2.00 16.47
C ALA A 123 -40.52 3.54 16.56
N GLU A 124 -40.44 4.11 17.78
CA GLU A 124 -39.85 5.43 17.81
C GLU A 124 -38.65 5.27 16.88
N LEU A 125 -38.58 6.11 15.81
CA LEU A 125 -37.40 6.15 14.98
C LEU A 125 -36.24 6.54 15.93
N GLN A 126 -35.76 5.57 16.65
CA GLN A 126 -34.37 5.59 17.04
C GLN A 126 -33.65 5.46 15.71
N LEU A 127 -33.42 6.63 15.09
CA LEU A 127 -32.22 6.83 14.31
C LEU A 127 -31.21 5.97 15.01
N ALA A 128 -30.68 4.97 14.33
CA ALA A 128 -29.73 4.06 14.93
C ALA A 128 -28.79 4.94 15.72
N ALA A 129 -29.08 5.08 17.03
CA ALA A 129 -28.19 5.76 17.94
C ALA A 129 -26.87 5.13 17.55
N VAL A 130 -25.87 5.92 17.20
CA VAL A 130 -24.50 5.42 17.03
C VAL A 130 -24.15 4.93 18.42
N THR A 131 -24.75 3.80 18.74
CA THR A 131 -24.53 3.13 19.98
C THR A 131 -23.10 2.71 19.89
N VAL A 132 -22.27 3.10 20.85
CA VAL A 132 -21.01 2.42 21.16
C VAL A 132 -21.38 1.03 21.72
N THR A 133 -22.34 0.37 21.13
CA THR A 133 -22.57 -1.07 21.24
C THR A 133 -21.59 -1.71 20.28
N ALA A 134 -20.92 -2.71 20.78
CA ALA A 134 -20.15 -3.64 19.96
C ALA A 134 -20.92 -3.92 18.69
N THR A 135 -20.60 -3.14 17.70
CA THR A 135 -20.93 -3.47 16.34
C THR A 135 -20.31 -4.84 16.09
N LYS A 136 -21.07 -5.76 15.51
CA LYS A 136 -20.64 -6.96 14.81
C LYS A 136 -19.16 -6.79 14.46
N GLU A 137 -18.31 -7.73 14.88
CA GLU A 137 -16.85 -7.61 14.75
C GLU A 137 -16.48 -7.04 13.39
N LYS A 138 -16.16 -5.76 13.34
CA LYS A 138 -15.67 -5.11 12.14
C LYS A 138 -14.31 -5.72 11.76
N GLY A 139 -14.04 -5.86 10.47
CA GLY A 139 -12.78 -6.43 9.99
C GLY A 139 -12.88 -7.90 9.61
N THR A 140 -14.10 -8.43 9.43
CA THR A 140 -14.33 -9.75 8.84
C THR A 140 -14.40 -9.67 7.31
N VAL A 141 -14.19 -10.81 6.63
CA VAL A 141 -14.34 -10.92 5.17
C VAL A 141 -15.74 -10.49 4.72
N ASN A 142 -16.76 -10.89 5.47
CA ASN A 142 -18.15 -10.53 5.17
C ASN A 142 -18.41 -9.03 5.29
N ASP A 143 -17.79 -8.36 6.25
CA ASP A 143 -17.85 -6.90 6.34
C ASP A 143 -17.25 -6.22 5.09
N ALA A 144 -16.08 -6.69 4.63
CA ALA A 144 -15.46 -6.15 3.42
C ALA A 144 -16.34 -6.34 2.18
N LEU A 145 -16.91 -7.54 2.00
CA LEU A 145 -17.79 -7.83 0.88
C LEU A 145 -19.10 -7.02 0.95
N ASN A 146 -19.65 -6.81 2.15
CA ASN A 146 -20.80 -5.93 2.35
C ASN A 146 -20.46 -4.46 2.06
N GLN A 147 -19.29 -3.98 2.48
CA GLN A 147 -18.80 -2.64 2.11
C GLN A 147 -18.66 -2.52 0.59
N GLN A 148 -18.05 -3.50 -0.06
CA GLN A 148 -17.92 -3.55 -1.52
C GLN A 148 -19.30 -3.54 -2.20
N LYS A 149 -20.24 -4.36 -1.74
CA LYS A 149 -21.61 -4.46 -2.28
C LYS A 149 -22.37 -3.15 -2.16
N THR A 150 -22.23 -2.42 -1.06
CA THR A 150 -22.99 -1.19 -0.74
C THR A 150 -22.29 0.11 -1.10
N ALA A 151 -20.99 0.06 -1.41
CA ALA A 151 -20.20 1.24 -1.77
C ALA A 151 -20.79 1.97 -2.98
N THR A 152 -20.63 3.28 -3.00
CA THR A 152 -21.07 4.12 -4.14
C THR A 152 -20.10 4.02 -5.33
N ASN A 153 -18.83 3.76 -5.06
CA ASN A 153 -17.73 3.64 -6.03
C ASN A 153 -17.12 2.23 -6.02
N VAL A 154 -16.15 1.97 -6.91
CA VAL A 154 -15.44 0.68 -6.96
C VAL A 154 -14.42 0.63 -5.82
N VAL A 155 -14.68 -0.21 -4.83
CA VAL A 155 -13.84 -0.39 -3.64
C VAL A 155 -13.51 -1.86 -3.45
N ASN A 156 -12.28 -2.15 -3.05
CA ASN A 156 -11.86 -3.44 -2.53
C ASN A 156 -11.23 -3.23 -1.15
N ALA A 157 -11.37 -4.19 -0.25
CA ALA A 157 -10.77 -4.12 1.08
C ALA A 157 -10.14 -5.47 1.47
N VAL A 158 -8.99 -5.39 2.17
CA VAL A 158 -8.38 -6.53 2.86
C VAL A 158 -8.53 -6.32 4.35
N THR A 159 -9.11 -7.28 5.04
CA THR A 159 -9.51 -7.16 6.44
C THR A 159 -8.49 -7.76 7.39
N ALA A 160 -8.59 -7.40 8.69
CA ALA A 160 -7.78 -7.99 9.75
C ALA A 160 -7.87 -9.53 9.78
N GLU A 161 -9.04 -10.11 9.47
CA GLU A 161 -9.24 -11.54 9.38
C GLU A 161 -8.40 -12.17 8.25
N GLN A 162 -8.39 -11.56 7.06
CA GLN A 162 -7.59 -12.02 5.93
C GLN A 162 -6.08 -11.87 6.21
N ILE A 163 -5.68 -10.73 6.78
CA ILE A 163 -4.30 -10.47 7.20
C ILE A 163 -3.83 -11.51 8.24
N ALA A 164 -4.70 -11.86 9.19
CA ALA A 164 -4.37 -12.86 10.20
C ALA A 164 -4.22 -14.28 9.65
N ARG A 165 -4.83 -14.60 8.50
CA ARG A 165 -4.74 -15.90 7.82
C ARG A 165 -3.64 -15.98 6.76
N SER A 166 -2.93 -14.90 6.51
CA SER A 166 -1.84 -14.81 5.53
C SER A 166 -0.52 -14.42 6.21
N PRO A 167 0.64 -14.74 5.62
CA PRO A 167 1.94 -14.43 6.22
C PRO A 167 2.31 -12.94 6.12
N ASP A 168 1.32 -12.07 5.99
CA ASP A 168 1.51 -10.64 5.78
C ASP A 168 1.97 -9.95 7.08
N GLY A 169 3.15 -9.31 7.05
CA GLY A 169 3.75 -8.65 8.20
C GLY A 169 3.36 -7.17 8.34
N ASP A 170 2.91 -6.56 7.25
CA ASP A 170 2.64 -5.12 7.16
C ASP A 170 1.51 -4.80 6.17
N ALA A 171 1.19 -3.51 6.04
CA ALA A 171 0.12 -3.05 5.15
C ALA A 171 0.46 -3.22 3.66
N ALA A 172 1.73 -3.22 3.25
CA ALA A 172 2.12 -3.44 1.86
C ALA A 172 1.82 -4.87 1.43
N ALA A 173 2.26 -5.86 2.21
CA ALA A 173 2.00 -7.28 1.98
C ALA A 173 0.48 -7.56 1.97
N ALA A 174 -0.27 -6.97 2.90
CA ALA A 174 -1.73 -7.09 2.94
C ALA A 174 -2.40 -6.52 1.69
N ALA A 175 -2.02 -5.32 1.26
CA ALA A 175 -2.60 -4.65 0.09
C ALA A 175 -2.34 -5.40 -1.23
N GLN A 176 -1.26 -6.20 -1.31
CA GLN A 176 -0.97 -7.04 -2.48
C GLN A 176 -2.09 -8.06 -2.78
N ARG A 177 -2.95 -8.36 -1.81
CA ARG A 177 -4.10 -9.28 -1.96
C ARG A 177 -5.29 -8.63 -2.68
N VAL A 178 -5.28 -7.31 -2.88
CA VAL A 178 -6.32 -6.58 -3.59
C VAL A 178 -6.17 -6.80 -5.10
N SER A 179 -7.30 -6.96 -5.80
CA SER A 179 -7.32 -7.04 -7.27
C SER A 179 -6.64 -5.82 -7.90
N GLY A 180 -5.81 -6.03 -8.92
CA GLY A 180 -5.11 -4.96 -9.65
C GLY A 180 -4.03 -4.22 -8.87
N VAL A 181 -3.67 -4.69 -7.68
CA VAL A 181 -2.60 -4.11 -6.86
C VAL A 181 -1.34 -4.95 -6.97
N THR A 182 -0.22 -4.28 -7.20
CA THR A 182 1.13 -4.85 -7.12
C THR A 182 1.96 -4.06 -6.11
N VAL A 183 2.98 -4.71 -5.56
CA VAL A 183 3.90 -4.06 -4.61
C VAL A 183 5.29 -4.04 -5.22
N GLN A 184 5.85 -2.86 -5.34
CA GLN A 184 7.23 -2.66 -5.76
C GLN A 184 8.14 -2.54 -4.54
N ASP A 185 9.32 -3.17 -4.59
CA ASP A 185 10.35 -3.16 -3.52
C ASP A 185 9.81 -3.63 -2.15
N GLY A 186 8.69 -4.38 -2.11
CA GLY A 186 8.02 -4.78 -0.89
C GLY A 186 7.34 -3.64 -0.11
N LYS A 187 7.20 -2.43 -0.67
CA LYS A 187 6.83 -1.20 0.06
C LYS A 187 5.78 -0.36 -0.64
N TYR A 188 5.86 -0.20 -1.97
CA TYR A 188 5.11 0.79 -2.73
C TYR A 188 4.02 0.15 -3.55
N LEU A 189 2.80 0.65 -3.39
CA LEU A 189 1.66 0.16 -4.14
C LEU A 189 1.60 0.77 -5.53
N GLN A 190 1.41 -0.09 -6.49
CA GLN A 190 1.04 0.28 -7.86
C GLN A 190 -0.33 -0.33 -8.15
N VAL A 191 -1.25 0.46 -8.65
CA VAL A 191 -2.63 0.03 -8.89
C VAL A 191 -2.97 0.14 -10.37
N ARG A 192 -3.51 -0.95 -10.94
CA ARG A 192 -3.84 -1.04 -12.37
C ARG A 192 -2.64 -0.74 -13.28
N GLY A 193 -1.45 -1.18 -12.87
CA GLY A 193 -0.20 -0.96 -13.60
C GLY A 193 0.28 0.50 -13.66
N LEU A 194 -0.35 1.40 -12.95
CA LEU A 194 0.12 2.77 -12.82
C LEU A 194 1.17 2.84 -11.72
N SER A 195 2.24 3.60 -11.98
CA SER A 195 3.28 3.84 -10.99
C SER A 195 2.70 4.44 -9.71
N GLU A 196 3.45 4.34 -8.62
CA GLU A 196 3.08 4.85 -7.30
C GLU A 196 2.67 6.32 -7.30
N ARG A 197 3.16 7.15 -8.25
CA ARG A 197 2.76 8.54 -8.46
C ARG A 197 1.24 8.76 -8.51
N TYR A 198 0.53 7.79 -9.06
CA TYR A 198 -0.91 7.86 -9.29
C TYR A 198 -1.74 7.24 -8.16
N THR A 199 -1.10 6.91 -7.04
CA THR A 199 -1.74 6.33 -5.86
C THR A 199 -1.59 7.29 -4.68
N THR A 200 -2.63 7.48 -3.89
CA THR A 200 -2.57 8.23 -2.64
C THR A 200 -2.81 7.30 -1.46
N ALA A 201 -2.20 7.61 -0.32
CA ALA A 201 -2.38 6.87 0.91
C ALA A 201 -2.89 7.76 2.04
N SER A 202 -3.86 7.24 2.79
CA SER A 202 -4.41 7.87 3.98
C SER A 202 -4.43 6.89 5.16
N LEU A 203 -4.36 7.41 6.36
CA LEU A 203 -4.50 6.66 7.60
C LEU A 203 -5.70 7.22 8.37
N ASN A 204 -6.69 6.36 8.60
CA ASN A 204 -7.97 6.78 9.22
C ASN A 204 -8.61 8.00 8.51
N GLY A 205 -8.46 8.07 7.17
CA GLY A 205 -8.99 9.16 6.35
C GLY A 205 -8.09 10.40 6.22
N ALA A 206 -7.05 10.56 7.03
CA ALA A 206 -6.09 11.65 6.90
C ALA A 206 -4.93 11.25 5.96
N ARG A 207 -4.58 12.14 5.02
CA ARG A 207 -3.46 11.92 4.11
C ARG A 207 -2.14 11.79 4.88
N ILE A 208 -1.35 10.78 4.55
CA ILE A 208 -0.04 10.55 5.14
C ILE A 208 1.04 11.13 4.21
N PRO A 209 1.97 11.94 4.74
CA PRO A 209 3.14 12.39 3.98
C PRO A 209 4.13 11.25 3.75
N SER A 210 4.90 11.32 2.65
CA SER A 210 5.90 10.30 2.32
C SER A 210 7.28 10.65 2.91
N PRO A 211 7.93 9.70 3.62
CA PRO A 211 9.31 9.87 4.04
C PRO A 211 10.32 9.64 2.89
N GLU A 212 9.85 9.29 1.71
CA GLU A 212 10.75 9.02 0.60
C GLU A 212 11.06 10.30 -0.19
N PRO A 213 12.33 10.55 -0.56
CA PRO A 213 12.70 11.76 -1.27
C PRO A 213 12.20 11.78 -2.72
N GLU A 214 12.05 10.62 -3.34
CA GLU A 214 11.78 10.47 -4.77
C GLU A 214 10.40 9.92 -5.09
N ARG A 215 9.59 9.61 -4.07
CA ARG A 215 8.30 8.94 -4.25
C ARG A 215 7.22 9.60 -3.41
N LYS A 216 6.09 9.84 -4.04
CA LYS A 216 4.91 10.45 -3.40
C LYS A 216 4.22 9.51 -2.42
N VAL A 217 4.24 8.24 -2.71
CA VAL A 217 3.53 7.24 -1.91
C VAL A 217 4.31 6.86 -0.68
N VAL A 218 3.61 6.81 0.43
CA VAL A 218 4.15 6.31 1.69
C VAL A 218 4.51 4.84 1.54
N PRO A 219 5.70 4.42 1.97
CA PRO A 219 6.05 3.01 2.03
C PRO A 219 5.16 2.33 3.07
N LEU A 220 4.30 1.41 2.63
CA LEU A 220 3.30 0.77 3.49
C LEU A 220 3.89 -0.30 4.40
N ASP A 221 5.15 -0.71 4.21
CA ASP A 221 5.92 -1.51 5.16
C ASP A 221 6.07 -0.83 6.53
N LEU A 222 5.90 0.49 6.62
CA LEU A 222 5.92 1.24 7.88
C LEU A 222 4.75 0.92 8.83
N PHE A 223 3.69 0.28 8.34
CA PHE A 223 2.48 -0.01 9.13
C PHE A 223 2.38 -1.50 9.44
N PRO A 224 2.81 -1.95 10.65
CA PRO A 224 2.73 -3.34 11.05
C PRO A 224 1.31 -3.89 10.99
N ALA A 225 1.14 -5.07 10.42
CA ALA A 225 -0.16 -5.75 10.23
C ALA A 225 -0.97 -5.87 11.53
N GLY A 226 -0.30 -6.02 12.67
CA GLY A 226 -0.92 -6.10 14.00
C GLY A 226 -1.72 -4.86 14.43
N LEU A 227 -1.47 -3.70 13.84
CA LEU A 227 -2.16 -2.43 14.13
C LEU A 227 -3.39 -2.20 13.24
N LEU A 228 -3.56 -3.02 12.18
CA LEU A 228 -4.53 -2.78 11.12
C LEU A 228 -5.89 -3.41 11.42
N GLN A 229 -6.96 -2.73 11.05
CA GLN A 229 -8.30 -3.25 10.93
C GLN A 229 -8.58 -3.69 9.51
N ASP A 230 -8.28 -2.85 8.55
CA ASP A 230 -8.36 -3.14 7.11
C ASP A 230 -7.53 -2.15 6.29
N VAL A 231 -7.31 -2.53 5.03
CA VAL A 231 -6.75 -1.68 3.98
C VAL A 231 -7.78 -1.60 2.87
N THR A 232 -8.39 -0.44 2.71
CA THR A 232 -9.43 -0.17 1.71
C THR A 232 -8.83 0.54 0.51
N THR A 233 -9.09 0.05 -0.68
CA THR A 233 -8.60 0.60 -1.95
C THR A 233 -9.77 1.08 -2.79
N SER A 234 -9.90 2.40 -2.93
CA SER A 234 -10.91 3.07 -3.76
C SER A 234 -10.33 3.35 -5.14
N LYS A 235 -10.88 2.71 -6.18
CA LYS A 235 -10.36 2.77 -7.56
C LYS A 235 -11.10 3.77 -8.46
N THR A 236 -12.22 4.28 -8.00
CA THR A 236 -13.03 5.27 -8.72
C THR A 236 -13.22 6.51 -7.86
N PHE A 237 -13.02 7.68 -8.44
CA PHE A 237 -13.11 8.96 -7.76
C PHE A 237 -14.55 9.35 -7.42
N THR A 238 -14.75 9.94 -6.24
CA THR A 238 -15.95 10.68 -5.84
C THR A 238 -15.56 12.08 -5.35
N PRO A 239 -16.40 13.12 -5.52
CA PRO A 239 -16.04 14.50 -5.22
C PRO A 239 -15.58 14.78 -3.78
N ASP A 240 -15.96 13.94 -2.82
CA ASP A 240 -15.56 14.02 -1.41
C ASP A 240 -14.14 13.49 -1.16
N GLN A 241 -13.49 12.91 -2.17
CA GLN A 241 -12.10 12.45 -2.11
C GLN A 241 -11.15 13.49 -2.68
N PRO A 242 -9.86 13.51 -2.28
CA PRO A 242 -8.83 14.29 -2.97
C PRO A 242 -8.75 13.95 -4.45
N GLY A 243 -8.49 14.94 -5.31
CA GLY A 243 -8.47 14.74 -6.76
C GLY A 243 -7.18 14.13 -7.30
N ASP A 244 -6.11 14.07 -6.53
CA ASP A 244 -4.76 13.75 -7.00
C ASP A 244 -4.43 12.24 -6.99
N PHE A 245 -5.33 11.41 -7.57
CA PHE A 245 -5.04 10.00 -7.83
C PHE A 245 -5.66 9.53 -9.16
N ALA A 246 -5.03 8.54 -9.79
CA ALA A 246 -5.58 7.86 -10.96
C ALA A 246 -5.56 6.33 -10.82
N GLY A 247 -4.65 5.78 -10.03
CA GLY A 247 -4.60 4.37 -9.68
C GLY A 247 -5.64 4.03 -8.63
N ALA A 248 -5.41 4.50 -7.41
CA ALA A 248 -6.33 4.37 -6.29
C ALA A 248 -6.03 5.36 -5.17
N ASN A 249 -7.06 5.57 -4.33
CA ASN A 249 -6.89 6.11 -2.99
C ASN A 249 -6.93 4.94 -1.99
N VAL A 250 -5.81 4.71 -1.31
CA VAL A 250 -5.65 3.63 -0.34
C VAL A 250 -5.82 4.19 1.07
N ASN A 251 -6.83 3.72 1.79
CA ASN A 251 -7.07 4.12 3.17
C ASN A 251 -6.76 2.96 4.11
N ILE A 252 -5.76 3.16 4.95
CA ILE A 252 -5.38 2.23 6.01
C ILE A 252 -6.20 2.59 7.23
N ARG A 253 -7.00 1.65 7.74
CA ARG A 253 -7.73 1.85 8.98
C ARG A 253 -7.07 1.06 10.11
N THR A 254 -6.80 1.74 11.20
CA THR A 254 -6.29 1.11 12.43
C THR A 254 -7.42 0.51 13.23
N ARG A 255 -7.08 -0.45 14.11
CA ARG A 255 -8.07 -1.15 14.93
C ARG A 255 -8.97 -0.20 15.69
N GLU A 256 -10.27 -0.47 15.64
CA GLU A 256 -11.27 0.16 16.50
C GLU A 256 -11.34 -0.57 17.86
N PHE A 257 -11.93 0.08 18.85
CA PHE A 257 -12.09 -0.50 20.19
C PHE A 257 -13.03 -1.71 20.19
N PRO A 258 -12.71 -2.79 20.93
CA PRO A 258 -13.57 -3.95 21.05
C PRO A 258 -14.77 -3.67 21.96
N ALA A 259 -15.83 -4.45 21.78
CA ALA A 259 -17.06 -4.37 22.58
C ALA A 259 -16.85 -4.65 24.05
N GLN A 260 -15.99 -5.60 24.34
CA GLN A 260 -15.63 -6.03 25.68
C GLN A 260 -14.17 -5.71 25.92
N ARG A 261 -13.81 -5.57 27.19
CA ARG A 261 -12.41 -5.38 27.55
C ARG A 261 -11.60 -6.59 27.09
N GLN A 262 -10.60 -6.35 26.27
CA GLN A 262 -9.76 -7.37 25.68
C GLN A 262 -8.29 -6.96 25.74
N VAL A 263 -7.45 -7.92 26.09
CA VAL A 263 -6.00 -7.79 25.97
C VAL A 263 -5.51 -8.89 25.04
N SER A 264 -4.53 -8.63 24.22
CA SER A 264 -3.90 -9.65 23.37
C SER A 264 -2.40 -9.45 23.33
N TYR A 265 -1.69 -10.56 23.34
CA TYR A 265 -0.24 -10.64 23.21
C TYR A 265 0.11 -11.46 21.98
N SER A 266 1.18 -11.11 21.31
CA SER A 266 1.74 -11.88 20.21
C SER A 266 3.27 -11.86 20.28
N ALA A 267 3.90 -12.97 19.93
CA ALA A 267 5.33 -13.07 19.78
C ALA A 267 5.64 -14.02 18.63
N SER A 268 6.71 -13.74 17.88
CA SER A 268 7.19 -14.64 16.84
C SER A 268 8.70 -14.67 16.78
N VAL A 269 9.20 -15.84 16.37
CA VAL A 269 10.61 -16.04 16.00
C VAL A 269 10.66 -16.62 14.60
N GLY A 270 11.72 -16.33 13.86
CA GLY A 270 11.87 -16.81 12.49
C GLY A 270 13.32 -16.74 12.02
N PHE A 271 13.54 -17.25 10.84
CA PHE A 271 14.84 -17.21 10.19
C PHE A 271 14.70 -17.21 8.67
N ALA A 272 15.70 -16.62 8.01
CA ALA A 272 15.90 -16.74 6.59
C ALA A 272 17.02 -17.77 6.31
N ASP A 273 16.80 -18.67 5.37
CA ASP A 273 17.72 -19.78 5.07
C ASP A 273 19.11 -19.31 4.59
N ARG A 274 19.16 -18.14 3.96
CA ARG A 274 20.41 -17.53 3.48
C ARG A 274 21.08 -16.61 4.52
N VAL A 275 20.52 -16.48 5.72
CA VAL A 275 21.01 -15.56 6.77
C VAL A 275 21.48 -16.35 7.99
N LEU A 276 20.65 -17.21 8.53
CA LEU A 276 20.94 -17.90 9.78
C LEU A 276 22.22 -18.75 9.68
N GLY A 277 23.20 -18.45 10.54
CA GLY A 277 24.48 -19.17 10.56
C GLY A 277 25.43 -18.80 9.42
N GLN A 278 25.02 -18.00 8.43
CA GLN A 278 25.90 -17.55 7.34
C GLN A 278 26.75 -16.36 7.79
N THR A 279 28.02 -16.34 7.39
CA THR A 279 28.91 -15.19 7.64
C THR A 279 28.68 -14.10 6.60
N LEU A 280 28.01 -13.02 7.03
CA LEU A 280 27.56 -11.94 6.14
C LEU A 280 28.18 -10.60 6.54
N PRO A 281 28.30 -9.64 5.60
CA PRO A 281 28.70 -8.27 5.94
C PRO A 281 27.53 -7.54 6.63
N PHE A 282 27.78 -6.91 7.77
CA PHE A 282 26.85 -6.02 8.45
C PHE A 282 27.54 -4.71 8.78
N ALA A 283 26.82 -3.60 8.76
CA ALA A 283 27.38 -2.33 9.17
C ALA A 283 27.51 -2.28 10.70
N PRO A 284 28.64 -1.77 11.24
CA PRO A 284 28.82 -1.58 12.66
C PRO A 284 27.75 -0.64 13.22
N ARG A 285 27.07 -1.10 14.28
CA ARG A 285 25.99 -0.35 14.92
C ARG A 285 26.50 0.75 15.81
N ALA A 286 25.74 1.84 15.90
CA ALA A 286 25.85 2.84 16.94
C ALA A 286 24.76 2.65 17.99
N GLY A 287 24.86 3.34 19.14
CA GLY A 287 23.87 3.28 20.20
C GLY A 287 22.48 3.75 19.71
N GLY A 288 21.41 3.09 20.16
CA GLY A 288 20.02 3.44 19.85
C GLY A 288 19.47 2.95 18.51
N GLU A 289 20.27 2.38 17.63
CA GLU A 289 19.83 1.95 16.29
C GLU A 289 18.83 0.79 16.32
N LEU A 290 18.85 -0.05 17.35
CA LEU A 290 17.86 -1.13 17.52
C LEU A 290 16.43 -0.61 17.80
N VAL A 291 16.30 0.64 18.21
CA VAL A 291 15.02 1.32 18.41
C VAL A 291 14.82 2.45 17.40
N GLY A 292 15.66 2.51 16.37
CA GLY A 292 15.52 3.45 15.28
C GLY A 292 15.98 4.87 15.59
N PHE A 293 16.93 5.03 16.49
CA PHE A 293 17.52 6.32 16.82
C PHE A 293 19.06 6.25 16.77
N ALA A 294 19.66 6.87 15.76
CA ALA A 294 21.13 6.94 15.65
C ALA A 294 21.76 7.88 16.68
N GLN A 295 20.96 8.65 17.39
CA GLN A 295 21.42 9.69 18.31
C GLN A 295 22.45 10.62 17.65
N ASN A 296 23.42 11.13 18.43
CA ASN A 296 24.46 12.02 17.92
C ASN A 296 25.67 11.29 17.29
N ALA A 297 25.71 9.95 17.38
CA ALA A 297 26.86 9.15 16.94
C ALA A 297 27.12 9.21 15.42
N ARG A 298 26.12 9.62 14.63
CA ARG A 298 26.21 9.71 13.17
C ARG A 298 25.95 11.13 12.63
N ARG A 299 26.05 12.16 13.47
CA ARG A 299 25.87 13.54 13.00
C ARG A 299 27.03 14.01 12.12
N ILE A 300 26.81 15.04 11.34
CA ILE A 300 27.90 15.75 10.66
C ILE A 300 28.85 16.30 11.71
N PRO A 301 30.18 16.05 11.62
CA PRO A 301 31.15 16.62 12.55
C PRO A 301 31.12 18.14 12.56
N ASP A 302 31.29 18.76 13.73
CA ASP A 302 31.24 20.21 13.88
C ASP A 302 32.33 20.92 13.03
N ALA A 303 33.51 20.30 12.87
CA ALA A 303 34.55 20.81 11.98
C ALA A 303 34.15 20.87 10.51
N ILE A 304 33.25 19.95 10.05
CA ILE A 304 32.74 19.96 8.69
C ILE A 304 31.56 20.92 8.59
N ALA A 305 30.63 20.88 9.53
CA ALA A 305 29.43 21.73 9.54
C ALA A 305 29.77 23.24 9.61
N GLY A 306 30.81 23.61 10.34
CA GLY A 306 31.26 25.00 10.48
C GLY A 306 32.29 25.45 9.44
N ALA A 307 32.67 24.58 8.49
CA ALA A 307 33.70 24.92 7.52
C ALA A 307 33.22 25.84 6.41
N ASN A 308 34.01 26.88 6.11
CA ASN A 308 33.81 27.70 4.90
C ASN A 308 34.64 27.12 3.75
N PHE A 309 34.02 26.22 3.00
CA PHE A 309 34.67 25.57 1.84
C PHE A 309 34.84 26.49 0.63
N LEU A 310 34.25 27.69 0.63
CA LEU A 310 34.48 28.72 -0.39
C LEU A 310 35.69 29.57 -0.10
N GLY A 311 36.23 29.48 1.12
CA GLY A 311 37.45 30.15 1.58
C GLY A 311 38.66 29.21 1.57
N ASN A 312 39.76 29.68 2.12
CA ASN A 312 40.97 28.88 2.29
C ASN A 312 40.87 27.97 3.51
N VAL A 313 40.63 26.68 3.28
CA VAL A 313 40.66 25.63 4.33
C VAL A 313 42.09 25.17 4.51
N THR A 314 42.63 25.29 5.72
CA THR A 314 44.03 24.87 6.05
C THR A 314 44.10 23.35 6.21
N GLN A 315 45.30 22.78 6.05
CA GLN A 315 45.56 21.35 6.29
C GLN A 315 45.18 20.91 7.71
N ALA A 316 45.43 21.78 8.70
CA ALA A 316 45.05 21.53 10.10
C ALA A 316 43.52 21.37 10.25
N GLN A 317 42.74 22.18 9.54
CA GLN A 317 41.29 22.05 9.54
C GLN A 317 40.84 20.78 8.84
N TYR A 318 41.42 20.39 7.69
CA TYR A 318 41.13 19.11 7.05
C TYR A 318 41.45 17.92 7.95
N ASN A 319 42.58 17.97 8.67
CA ASN A 319 42.92 16.93 9.63
C ASN A 319 41.91 16.85 10.78
N GLN A 320 41.42 17.96 11.28
CA GLN A 320 40.37 18.02 12.30
C GLN A 320 39.05 17.43 11.77
N MET A 321 38.64 17.74 10.52
CA MET A 321 37.46 17.14 9.87
C MET A 321 37.59 15.62 9.82
N ALA A 322 38.74 15.10 9.44
CA ALA A 322 39.00 13.66 9.38
C ALA A 322 38.98 13.01 10.78
N LEU A 323 39.53 13.67 11.79
CA LEU A 323 39.61 13.16 13.18
C LEU A 323 38.26 13.17 13.90
N GLN A 324 37.40 14.16 13.62
CA GLN A 324 36.08 14.24 14.22
C GLN A 324 35.07 13.35 13.51
N GLN A 325 35.40 12.88 12.29
CA GLN A 325 34.60 11.94 11.52
C GLN A 325 34.53 10.60 12.25
N ARG A 326 33.33 9.98 12.27
CA ARG A 326 33.20 8.60 12.73
C ARG A 326 34.06 7.69 11.84
N ASN A 327 35.18 7.22 12.31
CA ASN A 327 36.14 6.45 11.51
C ASN A 327 35.74 4.98 11.38
N VAL A 328 34.56 4.76 10.77
CA VAL A 328 33.97 3.44 10.45
C VAL A 328 33.66 3.42 8.95
N TRP A 329 34.44 2.64 8.22
CA TRP A 329 34.38 2.54 6.76
C TRP A 329 34.17 1.11 6.26
N SER A 330 34.45 0.12 7.12
CA SER A 330 34.43 -1.29 6.76
C SER A 330 33.27 -2.02 7.45
N PRO A 331 32.66 -3.02 6.79
CA PRO A 331 31.66 -3.88 7.41
C PRO A 331 32.29 -4.84 8.40
N VAL A 332 31.51 -5.23 9.40
CA VAL A 332 31.83 -6.37 10.27
C VAL A 332 31.23 -7.63 9.67
N ARG A 333 32.08 -8.65 9.47
CA ARG A 333 31.59 -9.97 9.06
C ARG A 333 31.21 -10.78 10.30
N ARG A 334 29.96 -11.13 10.43
CA ARG A 334 29.42 -11.92 11.54
C ARG A 334 28.38 -12.92 11.06
N SER A 335 28.09 -13.89 11.92
CA SER A 335 26.97 -14.81 11.68
C SER A 335 25.65 -14.06 11.73
N GLY A 336 24.78 -14.33 10.76
CA GLY A 336 23.42 -13.80 10.73
C GLY A 336 22.58 -14.38 11.85
N ALA A 337 21.71 -13.58 12.42
CA ALA A 337 20.81 -13.92 13.51
C ALA A 337 19.39 -14.24 13.02
N GLY A 338 18.57 -14.76 13.92
CA GLY A 338 17.14 -14.97 13.68
C GLY A 338 16.34 -13.66 13.75
N ASN A 339 15.15 -13.71 13.20
CA ASN A 339 14.15 -12.65 13.23
C ASN A 339 13.25 -12.81 14.46
N GLY A 340 12.70 -11.73 14.97
CA GLY A 340 11.78 -11.76 16.10
C GLY A 340 10.81 -10.60 16.10
N SER A 341 9.62 -10.83 16.62
CA SER A 341 8.65 -9.74 16.84
C SER A 341 7.82 -10.00 18.09
N PHE A 342 7.33 -8.92 18.68
CA PHE A 342 6.31 -8.99 19.72
C PHE A 342 5.30 -7.86 19.55
N GLY A 343 4.08 -8.08 20.08
CA GLY A 343 3.03 -7.08 20.06
C GLY A 343 2.10 -7.24 21.25
N VAL A 344 1.56 -6.12 21.70
CA VAL A 344 0.55 -6.03 22.75
C VAL A 344 -0.57 -5.13 22.30
N SER A 345 -1.80 -5.51 22.60
CA SER A 345 -2.97 -4.65 22.35
C SER A 345 -3.93 -4.79 23.52
N ALA A 346 -4.45 -3.64 23.98
CA ALA A 346 -5.48 -3.56 25.01
C ALA A 346 -6.59 -2.63 24.54
N GLY A 347 -7.84 -3.02 24.72
CA GLY A 347 -8.98 -2.20 24.30
C GLY A 347 -10.23 -2.50 25.11
N GLY A 348 -11.23 -1.65 24.95
CA GLY A 348 -12.53 -1.76 25.62
C GLY A 348 -13.42 -0.56 25.32
N ASN A 349 -14.62 -0.59 25.85
CA ASN A 349 -15.62 0.46 25.64
C ASN A 349 -15.86 1.35 26.87
N THR A 350 -15.09 1.15 27.95
CA THR A 350 -15.25 1.89 29.21
C THR A 350 -13.90 2.18 29.84
N ILE A 351 -13.63 3.45 30.13
CA ILE A 351 -12.44 3.92 30.89
C ILE A 351 -12.96 4.69 32.11
N LEU A 352 -12.46 4.35 33.31
CA LEU A 352 -12.76 5.04 34.57
C LEU A 352 -14.27 5.24 34.79
N GLY A 353 -15.11 4.23 34.47
CA GLY A 353 -16.56 4.28 34.60
C GLY A 353 -17.30 5.12 33.53
N LYS A 354 -16.58 5.79 32.62
CA LYS A 354 -17.18 6.56 31.52
C LYS A 354 -17.20 5.71 30.23
N ARG A 355 -18.23 5.88 29.41
CA ARG A 355 -18.37 5.21 28.09
C ARG A 355 -17.41 5.81 27.06
N ILE A 356 -16.16 5.47 27.17
CA ILE A 356 -15.10 5.85 26.25
C ILE A 356 -14.53 4.57 25.66
N GLY A 357 -14.75 4.37 24.37
CA GLY A 357 -14.10 3.31 23.62
C GLY A 357 -12.61 3.63 23.44
N TYR A 358 -11.76 2.66 23.69
CA TYR A 358 -10.30 2.84 23.53
C TYR A 358 -9.63 1.61 22.95
N VAL A 359 -8.57 1.82 22.20
CA VAL A 359 -7.59 0.80 21.86
C VAL A 359 -6.19 1.38 21.94
N LEU A 360 -5.34 0.69 22.68
CA LEU A 360 -3.92 0.95 22.78
C LEU A 360 -3.19 -0.28 22.24
N SER A 361 -2.32 -0.12 21.26
CA SER A 361 -1.56 -1.24 20.72
C SER A 361 -0.14 -0.80 20.40
N GLY A 362 0.81 -1.71 20.64
CA GLY A 362 2.20 -1.52 20.30
C GLY A 362 2.80 -2.81 19.72
N SER A 363 3.73 -2.64 18.80
CA SER A 363 4.48 -3.75 18.23
C SER A 363 5.93 -3.38 18.00
N TYR A 364 6.82 -4.36 18.09
CA TYR A 364 8.23 -4.26 17.74
C TYR A 364 8.62 -5.48 16.93
N GLY A 365 9.43 -5.30 15.89
CA GLY A 365 10.00 -6.35 15.07
C GLY A 365 11.47 -6.06 14.77
N TYR A 366 12.26 -7.13 14.75
CA TYR A 366 13.64 -7.14 14.29
C TYR A 366 13.82 -8.23 13.26
N SER A 367 14.48 -7.91 12.15
CA SER A 367 14.78 -8.88 11.09
C SER A 367 16.19 -8.67 10.54
N GLU A 368 16.78 -9.79 10.09
CA GLU A 368 18.01 -9.78 9.27
C GLU A 368 17.70 -10.41 7.92
N GLU A 369 18.17 -9.74 6.88
CA GLU A 369 17.98 -10.11 5.50
C GLU A 369 19.30 -10.05 4.74
N VAL A 370 19.36 -10.76 3.61
CA VAL A 370 20.52 -10.73 2.72
C VAL A 370 20.03 -10.60 1.26
N ARG A 371 20.77 -9.84 0.47
CA ARG A 371 20.79 -9.98 -0.99
C ARG A 371 22.02 -10.80 -1.33
N ALA A 372 21.81 -12.09 -1.48
CA ALA A 372 22.88 -13.03 -1.81
C ALA A 372 23.08 -13.08 -3.32
N ASP A 373 24.30 -13.38 -3.75
CA ASP A 373 24.67 -13.45 -5.16
C ASP A 373 24.24 -12.18 -5.93
N GLU A 374 24.40 -11.03 -5.25
CA GLU A 374 23.98 -9.75 -5.79
C GLU A 374 24.91 -9.35 -6.93
N GLN A 375 24.32 -9.18 -8.11
CA GLN A 375 24.96 -8.62 -9.28
C GLN A 375 24.43 -7.22 -9.54
N PHE A 376 25.33 -6.31 -9.88
CA PHE A 376 24.96 -4.98 -10.37
C PHE A 376 25.86 -4.62 -11.56
N ALA A 377 25.23 -4.13 -12.64
CA ALA A 377 25.95 -3.68 -13.83
C ALA A 377 25.35 -2.37 -14.34
N VAL A 378 26.20 -1.55 -14.96
CA VAL A 378 25.79 -0.40 -15.77
C VAL A 378 26.02 -0.78 -17.22
N GLY A 379 25.00 -0.64 -18.06
CA GLY A 379 25.09 -1.01 -19.49
C GLY A 379 25.68 0.12 -20.34
N ASN A 380 26.40 -0.24 -21.37
CA ASN A 380 26.86 0.61 -22.46
C ASN A 380 26.55 -0.09 -23.80
N GLN A 381 26.60 0.65 -24.91
CA GLN A 381 26.45 0.04 -26.24
C GLN A 381 27.60 -0.90 -26.53
N GLY A 382 27.29 -2.15 -26.80
CA GLY A 382 28.22 -3.16 -27.26
C GLY A 382 28.14 -3.40 -28.79
N PRO A 383 28.97 -4.26 -29.30
CA PRO A 383 28.93 -4.65 -30.72
C PRO A 383 27.59 -5.28 -31.10
N ASN A 384 27.16 -5.13 -32.35
CA ASN A 384 25.94 -5.75 -32.91
C ASN A 384 24.65 -5.45 -32.12
N ASN A 385 24.48 -4.22 -31.61
CA ASN A 385 23.35 -3.78 -30.77
C ASN A 385 23.16 -4.60 -29.49
N THR A 386 24.21 -5.24 -28.98
CA THR A 386 24.18 -5.84 -27.63
C THR A 386 24.43 -4.79 -26.58
N VAL A 387 24.08 -5.09 -25.32
CA VAL A 387 24.44 -4.28 -24.17
C VAL A 387 25.66 -4.88 -23.50
N SER A 388 26.77 -4.13 -23.48
CA SER A 388 28.01 -4.48 -22.79
C SER A 388 28.05 -3.83 -21.41
N PRO A 389 28.67 -4.44 -20.38
CA PRO A 389 28.77 -3.81 -19.07
C PRO A 389 29.87 -2.73 -19.07
N LEU A 390 29.51 -1.47 -18.79
CA LEU A 390 30.44 -0.41 -18.44
C LEU A 390 31.03 -0.64 -17.04
N THR A 391 30.20 -1.04 -16.10
CA THR A 391 30.56 -1.47 -14.75
C THR A 391 29.87 -2.80 -14.48
N SER A 392 30.55 -3.77 -13.95
CA SER A 392 29.97 -5.06 -13.52
C SER A 392 30.60 -5.50 -12.23
N VAL A 393 29.80 -5.63 -11.19
CA VAL A 393 30.25 -6.03 -9.84
C VAL A 393 29.33 -7.09 -9.27
N ARG A 394 29.90 -7.96 -8.44
CA ARG A 394 29.20 -9.02 -7.72
C ARG A 394 29.57 -8.99 -6.23
N GLY A 395 28.59 -9.30 -5.39
CA GLY A 395 28.82 -9.32 -3.96
C GLY A 395 27.59 -9.74 -3.17
N SER A 396 27.46 -9.16 -2.01
CA SER A 396 26.31 -9.37 -1.15
C SER A 396 26.02 -8.13 -0.31
N THR A 397 24.73 -7.99 0.05
CA THR A 397 24.27 -6.95 0.97
C THR A 397 23.61 -7.61 2.17
N GLY A 398 24.16 -7.35 3.37
CA GLY A 398 23.51 -7.71 4.62
C GLY A 398 22.75 -6.53 5.19
N ARG A 399 21.52 -6.76 5.62
CA ARG A 399 20.65 -5.74 6.23
C ARG A 399 20.12 -6.23 7.55
N SER A 400 20.11 -5.38 8.56
CA SER A 400 19.34 -5.57 9.78
C SER A 400 18.33 -4.44 9.93
N SER A 401 17.07 -4.81 10.16
CA SER A 401 15.95 -3.86 10.24
C SER A 401 15.31 -3.95 11.61
N ALA A 402 15.04 -2.80 12.22
CA ALA A 402 14.22 -2.68 13.42
C ALA A 402 12.99 -1.82 13.08
N GLN A 403 11.82 -2.28 13.48
CA GLN A 403 10.58 -1.58 13.25
C GLN A 403 9.71 -1.62 14.49
N TRP A 404 9.09 -0.50 14.83
CA TRP A 404 8.07 -0.48 15.86
C TRP A 404 6.94 0.46 15.48
N GLY A 405 5.77 0.21 16.05
CA GLY A 405 4.60 1.03 15.85
C GLY A 405 3.67 0.97 17.04
N GLY A 406 2.94 2.06 17.23
CA GLY A 406 1.94 2.17 18.27
C GLY A 406 0.72 2.96 17.79
N ILE A 407 -0.43 2.59 18.32
CA ILE A 407 -1.69 3.32 18.17
C ILE A 407 -2.31 3.60 19.52
N ALA A 408 -2.96 4.77 19.64
CA ALA A 408 -3.83 5.11 20.74
C ALA A 408 -5.08 5.79 20.16
N ASN A 409 -6.17 5.03 20.09
CA ASN A 409 -7.44 5.49 19.52
C ASN A 409 -8.48 5.57 20.63
N PHE A 410 -9.24 6.66 20.65
CA PHE A 410 -10.30 6.92 21.60
C PHE A 410 -11.55 7.35 20.87
N SER A 411 -12.71 6.95 21.36
CA SER A 411 -13.98 7.40 20.82
C SER A 411 -15.03 7.53 21.93
N THR A 412 -15.83 8.58 21.86
CA THR A 412 -16.91 8.80 22.82
C THR A 412 -18.15 9.36 22.14
N LEU A 413 -19.30 9.14 22.76
CA LEU A 413 -20.55 9.78 22.38
C LEU A 413 -20.76 11.03 23.25
N LEU A 414 -21.06 12.13 22.61
CA LEU A 414 -21.50 13.37 23.24
C LEU A 414 -23.03 13.47 23.07
N GLY A 415 -23.76 13.13 24.10
CA GLY A 415 -25.22 12.98 24.02
C GLY A 415 -25.62 11.77 23.16
N ARG A 416 -26.77 11.87 22.48
CA ARG A 416 -27.34 10.78 21.64
C ARG A 416 -26.95 10.88 20.16
N ASN A 417 -26.57 12.06 19.70
CA ASN A 417 -26.50 12.38 18.27
C ASN A 417 -25.10 12.81 17.80
N SER A 418 -24.11 12.78 18.68
CA SER A 418 -22.76 13.24 18.38
C SER A 418 -21.73 12.21 18.80
N ARG A 419 -20.75 11.96 17.93
CA ARG A 419 -19.58 11.12 18.18
C ARG A 419 -18.31 11.93 17.98
N LEU A 420 -17.35 11.78 18.88
CA LEU A 420 -15.98 12.23 18.69
C LEU A 420 -15.04 11.03 18.69
N ALA A 421 -14.04 11.06 17.82
CA ALA A 421 -12.99 10.05 17.76
C ALA A 421 -11.62 10.72 17.58
N LEU A 422 -10.66 10.31 18.39
CA LEU A 422 -9.25 10.66 18.27
C LEU A 422 -8.49 9.41 17.87
N ASN A 423 -7.82 9.44 16.72
CA ASN A 423 -6.96 8.38 16.23
C ASN A 423 -5.53 8.87 16.19
N THR A 424 -4.62 8.18 16.88
CA THR A 424 -3.21 8.50 16.86
C THR A 424 -2.40 7.28 16.44
N THR A 425 -1.39 7.50 15.65
CA THR A 425 -0.48 6.46 15.21
C THR A 425 0.94 6.99 15.17
N MET A 426 1.88 6.21 15.66
CA MET A 426 3.31 6.47 15.52
C MET A 426 3.99 5.20 15.07
N THR A 427 4.77 5.30 13.98
CA THR A 427 5.57 4.18 13.46
C THR A 427 6.99 4.66 13.20
N ARG A 428 7.94 3.76 13.39
CA ARG A 428 9.34 4.02 13.09
C ARG A 428 10.01 2.75 12.58
N SER A 429 10.85 2.91 11.55
CA SER A 429 11.73 1.86 11.05
C SER A 429 13.16 2.36 10.97
N ALA A 430 14.10 1.45 11.13
CA ALA A 430 15.52 1.68 10.93
C ALA A 430 16.14 0.51 10.22
N ASP A 431 16.82 0.80 9.12
CA ASP A 431 17.57 -0.18 8.32
C ASP A 431 19.07 0.11 8.46
N ASN A 432 19.85 -0.89 8.86
CA ASN A 432 21.31 -0.83 8.91
C ASN A 432 21.87 -1.83 7.90
N GLU A 433 22.56 -1.34 6.87
CA GLU A 433 22.90 -2.08 5.67
C GLU A 433 24.41 -1.98 5.39
N ALA A 434 25.02 -3.10 5.02
CA ALA A 434 26.37 -3.15 4.49
C ALA A 434 26.39 -3.91 3.18
N ARG A 435 26.90 -3.27 2.14
CA ARG A 435 27.14 -3.86 0.84
C ARG A 435 28.65 -3.98 0.62
N SER A 436 29.07 -5.12 0.10
CA SER A 436 30.46 -5.35 -0.33
C SER A 436 30.44 -6.09 -1.63
N ASP A 437 31.00 -5.50 -2.67
CA ASP A 437 31.06 -6.07 -4.02
C ASP A 437 32.43 -5.84 -4.68
N ARG A 438 32.74 -6.66 -5.68
CA ARG A 438 33.96 -6.58 -6.49
C ARG A 438 33.61 -6.85 -7.94
N GLY A 439 34.38 -6.26 -8.83
CA GLY A 439 34.23 -6.46 -10.26
C GLY A 439 35.12 -5.55 -11.08
N PHE A 440 34.62 -5.11 -12.23
CA PHE A 440 35.36 -4.33 -13.19
C PHE A 440 34.60 -3.05 -13.54
N ASP A 441 35.33 -1.96 -13.77
CA ASP A 441 34.79 -0.68 -14.23
C ASP A 441 35.63 -0.23 -15.45
N GLU A 442 34.95 -0.09 -16.61
CA GLU A 442 35.59 0.26 -17.87
C GLU A 442 36.15 1.69 -17.88
N ASN A 443 35.48 2.64 -17.17
CA ASN A 443 35.96 4.02 -17.08
C ASN A 443 37.26 4.14 -16.29
N LEU A 444 37.50 3.22 -15.37
CA LEU A 444 38.72 3.14 -14.58
C LEU A 444 39.75 2.19 -15.21
N GLY A 445 39.32 1.40 -16.20
CA GLY A 445 40.17 0.41 -16.92
C GLY A 445 40.64 -0.74 -16.04
N ASP A 446 40.09 -0.96 -14.84
CA ASP A 446 40.58 -1.95 -13.89
C ASP A 446 39.48 -2.54 -12.98
N SER A 447 39.90 -3.55 -12.22
CA SER A 447 39.05 -4.18 -11.21
C SER A 447 38.83 -3.26 -10.01
N ILE A 448 37.63 -3.21 -9.54
CA ILE A 448 37.22 -2.39 -8.39
C ILE A 448 36.71 -3.25 -7.24
N ALA A 449 36.88 -2.74 -6.01
CA ALA A 449 36.20 -3.25 -4.82
C ALA A 449 35.45 -2.09 -4.17
N ARG A 450 34.14 -2.28 -3.97
CA ARG A 450 33.28 -1.24 -3.37
C ARG A 450 32.75 -1.71 -2.04
N THR A 451 32.57 -0.77 -1.13
CA THR A 451 31.91 -0.96 0.15
C THR A 451 30.99 0.20 0.41
N THR A 452 29.73 -0.11 0.75
CA THR A 452 28.75 0.89 1.21
C THR A 452 28.25 0.50 2.60
N LEU A 453 28.34 1.42 3.54
CA LEU A 453 27.67 1.30 4.83
C LEU A 453 26.56 2.35 4.88
N ARG A 454 25.35 1.91 5.20
CA ARG A 454 24.17 2.76 5.15
C ARG A 454 23.28 2.52 6.36
N TYR A 455 22.85 3.58 7.00
CA TYR A 455 21.84 3.53 8.04
C TYR A 455 20.71 4.50 7.68
N VAL A 456 19.48 4.03 7.71
CA VAL A 456 18.30 4.83 7.36
C VAL A 456 17.25 4.72 8.44
N GLU A 457 16.81 5.84 8.97
CA GLU A 457 15.66 5.94 9.87
C GLU A 457 14.47 6.54 9.11
N ARG A 458 13.29 5.97 9.33
CA ARG A 458 12.02 6.53 8.83
C ARG A 458 11.03 6.58 9.97
N GLY A 459 10.27 7.66 10.04
CA GLY A 459 9.23 7.83 11.05
C GLY A 459 7.98 8.46 10.45
N VAL A 460 6.82 8.01 10.91
CA VAL A 460 5.52 8.61 10.61
C VAL A 460 4.75 8.74 11.92
N ALA A 461 4.24 9.93 12.19
CA ALA A 461 3.34 10.20 13.30
C ALA A 461 2.09 10.91 12.78
N THR A 462 0.91 10.44 13.19
CA THR A 462 -0.37 11.02 12.80
C THR A 462 -1.28 11.19 14.02
N ALA A 463 -2.07 12.26 14.01
CA ALA A 463 -3.19 12.45 14.92
C ALA A 463 -4.38 12.99 14.13
N THR A 464 -5.53 12.36 14.27
CA THR A 464 -6.76 12.76 13.57
C THR A 464 -7.91 12.82 14.57
N LEU A 465 -8.48 13.99 14.72
CA LEU A 465 -9.71 14.22 15.48
C LEU A 465 -10.87 14.29 14.50
N GLN A 466 -11.91 13.50 14.76
CA GLN A 466 -13.09 13.38 13.91
C GLN A 466 -14.35 13.61 14.73
N GLY A 467 -15.30 14.36 14.18
CA GLY A 467 -16.60 14.57 14.73
C GLY A 467 -17.70 14.20 13.75
N GLU A 468 -18.72 13.51 14.23
CA GLU A 468 -19.93 13.22 13.50
C GLU A 468 -21.13 13.67 14.34
N HIS A 469 -21.99 14.51 13.77
CA HIS A 469 -23.13 15.13 14.44
C HIS A 469 -24.39 14.96 13.61
N GLN A 470 -25.38 14.24 14.13
CA GLN A 470 -26.71 14.20 13.57
C GLN A 470 -27.45 15.43 14.06
N LEU A 471 -27.50 16.50 13.27
CA LEU A 471 -28.12 17.76 13.63
C LEU A 471 -29.64 17.66 13.65
N SER A 472 -30.22 16.86 12.74
CA SER A 472 -31.63 16.52 12.66
C SER A 472 -31.80 15.22 11.87
N GLU A 473 -32.99 14.71 11.70
CA GLU A 473 -33.25 13.51 10.87
C GLU A 473 -32.73 13.63 9.41
N ARG A 474 -32.64 14.85 8.90
CA ARG A 474 -32.24 15.15 7.52
C ARG A 474 -30.82 15.65 7.40
N HIS A 475 -30.19 16.15 8.46
CA HIS A 475 -28.93 16.86 8.38
C HIS A 475 -27.87 16.18 9.25
N LYS A 476 -26.80 15.71 8.60
CA LYS A 476 -25.59 15.18 9.24
C LYS A 476 -24.40 16.07 8.92
N LEU A 477 -23.68 16.47 9.94
CA LEU A 477 -22.39 17.17 9.85
C LEU A 477 -21.27 16.22 10.25
N ALA A 478 -20.25 16.08 9.39
CA ALA A 478 -19.04 15.37 9.72
C ALA A 478 -17.84 16.29 9.49
N TRP A 479 -16.86 16.19 10.36
CA TRP A 479 -15.61 16.95 10.18
C TRP A 479 -14.41 16.13 10.65
N SER A 480 -13.25 16.44 10.09
CA SER A 480 -11.97 15.88 10.52
C SER A 480 -10.88 16.93 10.52
N ALA A 481 -10.09 16.94 11.57
CA ALA A 481 -8.86 17.74 11.68
C ALA A 481 -7.70 16.77 11.89
N GLY A 482 -6.74 16.79 10.97
CA GLY A 482 -5.61 15.89 10.96
C GLY A 482 -4.28 16.63 10.98
N ALA A 483 -3.32 16.09 11.73
CA ALA A 483 -1.92 16.47 11.68
C ALA A 483 -1.08 15.22 11.44
N ALA A 484 -0.15 15.29 10.50
CA ALA A 484 0.77 14.20 10.21
C ALA A 484 2.19 14.76 10.05
N SER A 485 3.16 14.04 10.57
CA SER A 485 4.58 14.35 10.41
C SER A 485 5.30 13.12 9.93
N THR A 486 6.23 13.31 9.00
CA THR A 486 7.14 12.26 8.58
C THR A 486 8.58 12.74 8.61
N SER A 487 9.47 11.81 8.86
CA SER A 487 10.92 12.07 8.83
C SER A 487 11.64 10.91 8.17
N ARG A 488 12.71 11.25 7.43
CA ARG A 488 13.71 10.28 6.99
C ARG A 488 15.08 10.87 7.24
N ARG A 489 15.93 10.09 7.87
CA ARG A 489 17.33 10.41 8.08
C ARG A 489 18.20 9.29 7.56
N GLU A 490 19.24 9.67 6.83
CA GLU A 490 20.30 8.77 6.40
C GLU A 490 21.63 9.40 6.84
N PRO A 491 21.92 9.31 8.13
CA PRO A 491 23.10 9.94 8.69
C PRO A 491 24.32 9.07 8.45
N ASP A 492 25.41 9.70 7.97
CA ASP A 492 26.72 9.09 7.88
C ASP A 492 26.78 7.84 6.98
N ARG A 493 26.09 7.86 5.84
CA ARG A 493 26.32 6.83 4.80
C ARG A 493 27.76 6.97 4.32
N SER A 494 28.48 5.85 4.21
CA SER A 494 29.82 5.82 3.65
C SER A 494 29.90 4.96 2.40
N ASP A 495 30.57 5.51 1.39
CA ASP A 495 30.88 4.81 0.15
C ASP A 495 32.39 4.79 -0.08
N LEU A 496 32.96 3.62 -0.35
CA LEU A 496 34.38 3.42 -0.65
C LEU A 496 34.56 2.73 -1.99
N VAL A 497 35.58 3.17 -2.73
CA VAL A 497 36.04 2.52 -3.96
C VAL A 497 37.55 2.32 -3.88
N TYR A 498 37.95 1.07 -4.02
CA TYR A 498 39.33 0.66 -4.22
C TYR A 498 39.52 0.19 -5.65
N VAL A 499 40.63 0.53 -6.27
CA VAL A 499 41.00 0.12 -7.62
C VAL A 499 42.26 -0.76 -7.56
N ARG A 500 42.28 -1.82 -8.33
CA ARG A 500 43.45 -2.72 -8.43
C ARG A 500 44.45 -2.09 -9.40
N GLY A 501 45.61 -1.72 -8.94
CA GLY A 501 46.66 -1.16 -9.75
C GLY A 501 47.52 -2.25 -10.41
N ASP A 502 48.48 -1.84 -11.25
CA ASP A 502 49.39 -2.70 -12.05
C ASP A 502 50.12 -3.79 -11.27
N ALA A 503 50.39 -3.56 -9.99
CA ALA A 503 51.00 -4.56 -9.09
C ALA A 503 49.96 -5.56 -8.49
N GLY A 504 48.71 -5.57 -8.95
CA GLY A 504 47.67 -6.48 -8.46
C GLY A 504 47.09 -6.14 -7.11
N ALA A 505 47.60 -5.11 -6.41
CA ALA A 505 47.11 -4.68 -5.11
C ALA A 505 46.02 -3.61 -5.25
N TYR A 506 44.99 -3.74 -4.40
CA TYR A 506 43.92 -2.73 -4.33
C TYR A 506 44.38 -1.51 -3.52
N SER A 507 44.15 -0.30 -4.04
CA SER A 507 44.41 0.98 -3.38
C SER A 507 43.17 1.87 -3.41
N LEU A 508 42.98 2.69 -2.38
CA LEU A 508 41.89 3.65 -2.32
C LEU A 508 41.96 4.61 -3.52
N LEU A 509 40.86 4.79 -4.23
CA LEU A 509 40.78 5.71 -5.36
C LEU A 509 40.93 7.16 -4.87
N ALA A 510 42.04 7.84 -5.28
CA ALA A 510 42.33 9.21 -4.86
C ALA A 510 41.54 10.25 -5.68
N SER A 511 40.23 10.16 -5.65
CA SER A 511 39.30 11.07 -6.34
C SER A 511 38.07 11.38 -5.50
N LEU A 512 37.19 12.23 -6.02
CA LEU A 512 35.89 12.55 -5.39
C LEU A 512 34.97 11.32 -5.22
N ASP A 513 35.23 10.25 -5.96
CA ASP A 513 34.44 9.01 -5.90
C ASP A 513 35.08 7.92 -5.00
N GLY A 514 36.29 8.14 -4.48
CA GLY A 514 37.05 7.15 -3.73
C GLY A 514 36.51 6.88 -2.33
N ALA A 515 36.32 7.92 -1.54
CA ALA A 515 35.71 7.84 -0.21
C ALA A 515 34.74 8.99 0.01
N ARG A 516 33.49 8.66 0.30
CA ARG A 516 32.45 9.66 0.48
C ARG A 516 31.66 9.44 1.75
N ARG A 517 31.17 10.56 2.31
CA ARG A 517 30.15 10.58 3.36
C ARG A 517 28.97 11.37 2.89
N LEU A 518 27.78 10.77 2.99
CA LEU A 518 26.52 11.40 2.68
C LEU A 518 25.68 11.49 3.95
N TYR A 519 25.06 12.64 4.10
CA TYR A 519 24.07 12.90 5.14
C TYR A 519 22.78 13.33 4.45
N PHE A 520 21.69 12.67 4.77
CA PHE A 520 20.39 13.02 4.23
C PHE A 520 19.40 13.23 5.37
N ASP A 521 18.70 14.36 5.36
CA ASP A 521 17.62 14.67 6.28
C ASP A 521 16.40 15.18 5.50
N LEU A 522 15.23 14.59 5.76
CA LEU A 522 13.96 14.99 5.21
C LEU A 522 12.94 15.06 6.33
N GLY A 523 12.25 16.19 6.44
CA GLY A 523 11.11 16.39 7.31
C GLY A 523 9.91 16.91 6.53
N GLU A 524 8.73 16.39 6.80
CA GLU A 524 7.48 16.92 6.24
C GLU A 524 6.40 16.98 7.31
N GLN A 525 5.66 18.07 7.33
CA GLN A 525 4.48 18.27 8.18
C GLN A 525 3.28 18.52 7.28
N ASN A 526 2.18 17.86 7.59
CA ASN A 526 0.93 17.96 6.87
C ASN A 526 -0.20 18.25 7.86
N ARG A 527 -1.03 19.24 7.56
CA ARG A 527 -2.23 19.58 8.33
C ARG A 527 -3.42 19.57 7.40
N THR A 528 -4.49 18.91 7.80
CA THR A 528 -5.71 18.76 7.00
C THR A 528 -6.93 19.15 7.81
N LEU A 529 -7.87 19.79 7.15
CA LEU A 529 -9.20 20.07 7.67
C LEU A 529 -10.22 19.67 6.60
N GLN A 530 -11.24 18.92 6.98
CA GLN A 530 -12.35 18.55 6.12
C GLN A 530 -13.67 18.78 6.86
N LEU A 531 -14.65 19.32 6.15
CA LEU A 531 -15.99 19.56 6.64
C LEU A 531 -16.99 19.06 5.60
N ASP A 532 -17.89 18.18 6.00
CA ASP A 532 -18.89 17.53 5.16
C ASP A 532 -20.28 17.73 5.76
N HIS A 533 -21.20 18.30 5.03
CA HIS A 533 -22.61 18.38 5.38
C HIS A 533 -23.42 17.50 4.42
N THR A 534 -24.13 16.53 4.96
CA THR A 534 -25.02 15.63 4.22
C THR A 534 -26.46 15.96 4.54
N MET A 535 -27.25 16.18 3.53
CA MET A 535 -28.69 16.44 3.62
C MET A 535 -29.48 15.33 2.93
N ASN A 536 -30.42 14.72 3.64
CA ASN A 536 -31.35 13.74 3.09
C ASN A 536 -32.54 14.49 2.45
N LEU A 537 -32.74 14.31 1.12
CA LEU A 537 -33.69 15.09 0.31
C LEU A 537 -35.03 14.40 0.08
N GLY A 538 -35.28 13.22 0.58
CA GLY A 538 -36.48 12.46 0.32
C GLY A 538 -37.02 11.73 1.56
N ALA A 539 -38.11 10.97 1.35
CA ALA A 539 -38.57 10.01 2.34
C ALA A 539 -37.44 9.02 2.64
N VAL A 540 -37.31 8.58 3.87
CA VAL A 540 -36.26 7.68 4.38
C VAL A 540 -36.08 6.41 3.50
N SER A 541 -37.12 6.03 2.75
CA SER A 541 -37.13 4.88 1.85
C SER A 541 -36.33 5.07 0.54
N ARG A 542 -35.99 6.31 0.14
CA ARG A 542 -35.32 6.56 -1.15
C ARG A 542 -33.85 6.98 -1.04
N GLN A 543 -33.35 7.21 0.17
CA GLN A 543 -31.94 7.56 0.46
C GLN A 543 -31.30 8.61 -0.49
N ASN A 544 -32.13 9.57 -1.00
CA ASN A 544 -31.59 10.66 -1.83
C ASN A 544 -30.82 11.63 -0.94
N THR A 545 -29.56 11.86 -1.25
CA THR A 545 -28.72 12.76 -0.44
C THR A 545 -28.01 13.80 -1.30
N LEU A 546 -27.86 14.98 -0.72
CA LEU A 546 -26.92 15.99 -1.20
C LEU A 546 -25.81 16.13 -0.17
N LYS A 547 -24.58 15.92 -0.58
CA LYS A 547 -23.39 16.13 0.24
C LYS A 547 -22.62 17.31 -0.31
N VAL A 548 -22.36 18.31 0.53
CA VAL A 548 -21.48 19.45 0.22
C VAL A 548 -20.35 19.48 1.24
N GLY A 549 -19.17 19.88 0.81
CA GLY A 549 -18.05 19.91 1.73
C GLY A 549 -16.93 20.83 1.28
N ALA A 550 -16.04 21.08 2.24
CA ALA A 550 -14.83 21.86 2.08
C ALA A 550 -13.62 21.08 2.61
N TYR A 551 -12.49 21.31 1.99
CA TYR A 551 -11.22 20.66 2.35
C TYR A 551 -10.09 21.68 2.27
N ALA A 552 -9.21 21.66 3.25
CA ALA A 552 -7.98 22.45 3.26
C ALA A 552 -6.80 21.58 3.70
N ARG A 553 -5.67 21.75 3.05
CA ARG A 553 -4.41 21.09 3.40
C ARG A 553 -3.26 22.09 3.29
N THR A 554 -2.37 22.05 4.28
CA THR A 554 -1.06 22.69 4.20
C THR A 554 0.01 21.63 4.42
N THR A 555 1.06 21.68 3.60
CA THR A 555 2.22 20.80 3.70
C THR A 555 3.48 21.64 3.64
N ASP A 556 4.37 21.44 4.60
CA ASP A 556 5.70 22.04 4.64
C ASP A 556 6.73 20.92 4.63
N ARG A 557 7.66 20.91 3.67
CA ARG A 557 8.70 19.90 3.53
C ARG A 557 10.07 20.56 3.41
N THR A 558 11.06 19.96 4.08
CA THR A 558 12.47 20.28 3.91
C THR A 558 13.25 19.01 3.59
N ALA A 559 14.24 19.12 2.72
CA ALA A 559 15.15 18.04 2.41
C ALA A 559 16.54 18.57 2.14
N ALA A 560 17.56 17.94 2.72
CA ALA A 560 18.97 18.28 2.53
C ALA A 560 19.80 17.01 2.34
N ALA A 561 20.76 17.04 1.40
CA ALA A 561 21.60 15.90 1.07
C ALA A 561 23.08 16.31 0.91
N PRO A 562 23.74 16.89 1.94
CA PRO A 562 25.15 17.23 1.83
C PRO A 562 26.01 15.97 1.68
N ILE A 563 26.97 16.03 0.74
CA ILE A 563 27.92 14.97 0.43
C ILE A 563 29.33 15.54 0.52
N PHE A 564 30.21 14.80 1.19
CA PHE A 564 31.61 15.17 1.34
C PHE A 564 32.51 14.04 0.83
N ALA A 565 33.47 14.37 -0.03
CA ALA A 565 34.52 13.48 -0.45
C ALA A 565 35.74 13.62 0.47
N PHE A 566 36.32 12.51 0.87
CA PHE A 566 37.54 12.39 1.65
C PHE A 566 38.64 11.87 0.73
N ILE A 567 39.61 12.71 0.38
CA ILE A 567 40.68 12.38 -0.55
C ILE A 567 41.97 12.28 0.22
N SER A 568 42.65 11.15 0.12
CA SER A 568 43.99 10.96 0.69
C SER A 568 45.06 10.94 -0.42
N ARG A 569 46.11 11.71 -0.24
CA ARG A 569 47.30 11.68 -1.08
C ARG A 569 48.47 11.01 -0.33
N ALA A 570 48.16 10.06 0.54
CA ALA A 570 49.13 9.30 1.26
C ALA A 570 49.99 8.41 0.35
N PRO A 571 51.20 8.00 0.75
CA PRO A 571 52.05 7.06 -0.02
C PRO A 571 51.34 5.73 -0.30
N ALA A 572 51.82 5.01 -1.33
CA ALA A 572 51.20 3.76 -1.81
C ALA A 572 51.05 2.68 -0.74
N ASN A 573 51.94 2.59 0.24
CA ASN A 573 51.85 1.66 1.35
C ASN A 573 50.69 1.99 2.33
N VAL A 574 50.25 3.24 2.38
CA VAL A 574 49.12 3.69 3.22
C VAL A 574 47.78 3.54 2.49
N ILE A 575 47.69 4.01 1.24
CA ILE A 575 46.43 3.95 0.47
C ILE A 575 46.01 2.53 0.12
N ARG A 576 46.88 1.52 0.28
CA ARG A 576 46.57 0.10 0.17
C ARG A 576 46.00 -0.51 1.45
N GLN A 577 45.97 0.24 2.55
CA GLN A 577 45.41 -0.21 3.82
C GLN A 577 43.90 0.04 3.88
N GLY A 578 43.27 -0.39 4.96
CA GLY A 578 41.86 -0.09 5.21
C GLY A 578 41.63 1.41 5.39
N ALA A 579 40.45 1.90 4.96
CA ALA A 579 40.13 3.30 5.07
C ALA A 579 40.10 3.81 6.53
N ASP A 580 39.85 2.91 7.50
CA ASP A 580 39.95 3.22 8.94
C ASP A 580 41.37 3.65 9.36
N VAL A 581 42.40 3.11 8.66
CA VAL A 581 43.79 3.51 8.86
C VAL A 581 44.13 4.78 8.07
N ILE A 582 43.71 4.83 6.78
CA ILE A 582 43.97 5.97 5.90
C ILE A 582 43.42 7.28 6.46
N PHE A 583 42.23 7.25 7.07
CA PHE A 583 41.58 8.43 7.68
C PHE A 583 41.68 8.48 9.23
N GLY A 584 42.49 7.58 9.79
CA GLY A 584 42.71 7.51 11.23
C GLY A 584 43.72 8.54 11.76
N ALA A 585 43.81 8.61 13.08
CA ALA A 585 44.68 9.59 13.79
C ALA A 585 46.15 9.52 13.39
N GLY A 586 46.63 8.34 12.98
CA GLY A 586 48.04 8.18 12.53
C GLY A 586 48.37 8.83 11.20
N GLN A 587 47.33 9.23 10.42
CA GLN A 587 47.49 9.90 9.12
C GLN A 587 46.93 11.33 9.10
N ALA A 588 46.04 11.68 10.03
CA ALA A 588 45.48 13.01 10.17
C ALA A 588 46.27 13.87 11.19
N CYS A 589 47.59 13.86 11.12
CA CYS A 589 48.49 14.62 12.04
C CYS A 589 49.32 15.65 11.29
N ALA A 590 49.90 16.61 12.05
CA ALA A 590 50.82 17.59 11.47
C ALA A 590 52.06 16.88 10.88
N GLY A 591 52.36 17.14 9.61
CA GLY A 591 53.46 16.51 8.89
C GLY A 591 53.18 15.07 8.39
N CYS A 592 51.97 14.56 8.60
CA CYS A 592 51.50 13.26 8.07
C CYS A 592 50.96 13.37 6.65
N SER A 593 50.14 12.39 6.23
CA SER A 593 49.50 12.37 4.93
C SER A 593 48.58 13.57 4.70
N VAL A 594 48.48 14.04 3.46
CA VAL A 594 47.54 15.10 3.08
C VAL A 594 46.16 14.50 2.88
N ILE A 595 45.25 14.80 3.79
CA ILE A 595 43.84 14.53 3.68
C ILE A 595 43.13 15.83 3.26
N ASN A 596 42.25 15.72 2.27
CA ASN A 596 41.42 16.81 1.81
C ASN A 596 39.96 16.41 1.95
N VAL A 597 39.09 17.29 2.46
CA VAL A 597 37.65 17.09 2.54
C VAL A 597 36.96 18.10 1.64
N GLN A 598 36.21 17.63 0.67
CA GLN A 598 35.55 18.51 -0.30
C GLN A 598 34.05 18.28 -0.35
N PRO A 599 33.22 19.33 -0.32
CA PRO A 599 31.81 19.20 -0.60
C PRO A 599 31.58 18.91 -2.08
N ILE A 600 30.60 18.06 -2.39
CA ILE A 600 30.21 17.79 -3.77
C ILE A 600 29.16 18.81 -4.16
N GLY A 601 29.55 19.84 -4.95
CA GLY A 601 28.80 21.04 -5.20
C GLY A 601 27.44 20.88 -5.91
N GLN A 602 27.18 19.71 -6.56
CA GLN A 602 25.88 19.40 -7.19
C GLN A 602 24.86 18.86 -6.17
N ALA A 603 25.30 18.43 -5.00
CA ALA A 603 24.39 18.07 -3.91
C ALA A 603 23.63 19.32 -3.45
N GLY A 604 22.38 19.15 -3.07
CA GLY A 604 21.56 20.30 -2.77
C GLY A 604 20.52 20.03 -1.67
N SER A 605 19.82 21.09 -1.37
CA SER A 605 18.69 21.09 -0.47
C SER A 605 17.50 21.77 -1.11
N TYR A 606 16.29 21.42 -0.65
CA TYR A 606 15.10 22.18 -1.01
C TYR A 606 14.14 22.29 0.17
N SER A 607 13.31 23.33 0.12
CA SER A 607 12.11 23.47 0.91
C SER A 607 10.90 23.57 0.00
N ALA A 608 9.77 23.03 0.45
CA ALA A 608 8.52 23.10 -0.30
C ALA A 608 7.37 23.49 0.61
N ALA A 609 6.52 24.37 0.12
CA ALA A 609 5.24 24.73 0.71
C ALA A 609 4.12 24.40 -0.28
N ASP A 610 3.14 23.58 0.14
CA ASP A 610 1.96 23.21 -0.66
C ASP A 610 0.70 23.58 0.12
N ARG A 611 -0.14 24.42 -0.47
CA ARG A 611 -1.44 24.81 0.05
C ARG A 611 -2.51 24.37 -0.94
N THR A 612 -3.37 23.47 -0.51
CA THR A 612 -4.49 22.98 -1.33
C THR A 612 -5.80 23.27 -0.62
N VAL A 613 -6.72 23.93 -1.32
CA VAL A 613 -8.10 24.15 -0.84
C VAL A 613 -9.08 23.60 -1.87
N ALA A 614 -10.18 23.04 -1.42
CA ALA A 614 -11.21 22.54 -2.30
C ALA A 614 -12.60 22.68 -1.71
N GLY A 615 -13.57 22.86 -2.61
CA GLY A 615 -14.98 22.74 -2.32
C GLY A 615 -15.62 21.70 -3.24
N TYR A 616 -16.65 21.01 -2.78
CA TYR A 616 -17.35 20.04 -3.59
C TYR A 616 -18.83 19.95 -3.28
N ALA A 617 -19.58 19.50 -4.28
CA ALA A 617 -20.97 19.11 -4.14
C ALA A 617 -21.19 17.76 -4.82
N MET A 618 -21.95 16.87 -4.19
CA MET A 618 -22.25 15.54 -4.68
C MET A 618 -23.69 15.18 -4.34
N ALA A 619 -24.46 14.84 -5.36
CA ALA A 619 -25.80 14.31 -5.24
C ALA A 619 -25.80 12.79 -5.42
N ASP A 620 -26.49 12.08 -4.57
CA ASP A 620 -26.70 10.63 -4.63
C ASP A 620 -28.20 10.39 -4.74
N TRP A 621 -28.63 9.92 -5.90
CA TRP A 621 -30.03 9.90 -6.30
C TRP A 621 -30.50 8.51 -6.71
N GLY A 622 -31.51 8.00 -6.01
CA GLY A 622 -32.18 6.76 -6.40
C GLY A 622 -33.26 6.99 -7.48
N LEU A 623 -33.03 6.44 -8.66
CA LEU A 623 -34.01 6.39 -9.75
C LEU A 623 -34.76 5.06 -9.68
N GLY A 624 -35.86 5.05 -8.92
CA GLY A 624 -36.56 3.82 -8.56
C GLY A 624 -35.78 2.98 -7.55
N GLU A 625 -36.00 1.65 -7.54
CA GLU A 625 -35.38 0.72 -6.57
C GLU A 625 -34.05 0.14 -7.05
N LYS A 626 -33.81 0.19 -8.35
CA LYS A 626 -32.70 -0.54 -8.99
C LYS A 626 -31.53 0.35 -9.39
N VAL A 627 -31.78 1.60 -9.75
CA VAL A 627 -30.74 2.50 -10.27
C VAL A 627 -30.43 3.60 -9.28
N ARG A 628 -29.14 3.81 -9.02
CA ARG A 628 -28.61 4.87 -8.18
C ARG A 628 -27.59 5.67 -8.96
N VAL A 629 -27.80 6.97 -9.09
CA VAL A 629 -26.91 7.89 -9.79
C VAL A 629 -26.24 8.79 -8.78
N ILE A 630 -24.91 8.74 -8.77
CA ILE A 630 -24.09 9.62 -7.93
C ILE A 630 -23.32 10.55 -8.86
N THR A 631 -23.58 11.84 -8.75
CA THR A 631 -22.96 12.85 -9.61
C THR A 631 -22.55 14.08 -8.82
N GLY A 632 -21.55 14.78 -9.29
CA GLY A 632 -21.08 15.99 -8.65
C GLY A 632 -19.77 16.48 -9.21
N ALA A 633 -19.21 17.47 -8.59
CA ALA A 633 -17.92 18.02 -8.94
C ALA A 633 -17.16 18.51 -7.70
N ARG A 634 -15.84 18.46 -7.81
CA ARG A 634 -14.90 19.08 -6.87
C ARG A 634 -14.14 20.17 -7.61
N VAL A 635 -14.02 21.33 -7.01
CA VAL A 635 -13.11 22.39 -7.45
C VAL A 635 -11.94 22.40 -6.47
N GLU A 636 -10.72 22.22 -6.99
CA GLU A 636 -9.52 22.13 -6.17
C GLU A 636 -8.48 23.14 -6.66
N ALA A 637 -8.09 24.06 -5.79
CA ALA A 637 -7.03 25.05 -6.02
C ALA A 637 -5.77 24.65 -5.22
N ALA A 638 -4.63 24.61 -5.90
CA ALA A 638 -3.34 24.31 -5.30
C ALA A 638 -2.31 25.37 -5.63
N ASP A 639 -1.51 25.74 -4.63
CA ASP A 639 -0.35 26.62 -4.74
C ASP A 639 0.86 25.88 -4.14
N ILE A 640 1.82 25.51 -4.99
CA ILE A 640 3.03 24.78 -4.63
C ILE A 640 4.23 25.67 -4.95
N THR A 641 5.07 25.92 -3.95
CA THR A 641 6.35 26.64 -4.11
C THR A 641 7.48 25.72 -3.63
N VAL A 642 8.53 25.60 -4.43
CA VAL A 642 9.72 24.83 -4.09
C VAL A 642 10.94 25.72 -4.28
N ASP A 643 11.62 25.99 -3.18
CA ASP A 643 12.90 26.72 -3.16
C ASP A 643 14.03 25.71 -3.04
N ALA A 644 14.92 25.69 -4.01
CA ALA A 644 16.03 24.77 -4.09
C ALA A 644 17.37 25.49 -4.14
N SER A 645 18.37 24.94 -3.46
CA SER A 645 19.74 25.46 -3.45
C SER A 645 20.75 24.33 -3.56
N THR A 646 21.78 24.54 -4.41
CA THR A 646 22.90 23.61 -4.48
C THR A 646 23.94 23.93 -3.41
N GLN A 647 24.79 22.98 -3.06
CA GLN A 647 25.91 23.16 -2.17
C GLN A 647 26.95 24.19 -2.72
N GLY A 648 26.93 24.42 -4.04
CA GLY A 648 27.70 25.47 -4.74
C GLY A 648 27.07 26.86 -4.73
N GLY A 649 25.93 27.06 -4.04
CA GLY A 649 25.31 28.37 -3.84
C GLY A 649 24.30 28.80 -4.90
N PHE A 650 24.00 27.99 -5.93
CA PHE A 650 22.92 28.29 -6.87
C PHE A 650 21.56 28.07 -6.21
N THR A 651 20.66 29.01 -6.40
CA THR A 651 19.30 28.96 -5.88
C THR A 651 18.29 29.08 -7.02
N THR A 652 17.17 28.38 -6.91
CA THR A 652 16.07 28.43 -7.86
C THR A 652 14.75 28.19 -7.16
N THR A 653 13.72 28.92 -7.55
CA THR A 653 12.34 28.75 -7.09
C THR A 653 11.47 28.20 -8.22
N ALA A 654 10.75 27.12 -7.97
CA ALA A 654 9.71 26.62 -8.85
C ALA A 654 8.33 26.88 -8.21
N THR A 655 7.37 27.33 -9.03
CA THR A 655 5.99 27.55 -8.57
C THR A 655 4.99 26.86 -9.48
N LEU A 656 3.98 26.21 -8.88
CA LEU A 656 2.89 25.60 -9.61
C LEU A 656 1.56 26.05 -9.00
N ARG A 657 0.77 26.80 -9.75
CA ARG A 657 -0.57 27.27 -9.35
C ARG A 657 -1.62 26.76 -10.31
N ASN A 658 -2.58 26.04 -9.80
CA ASN A 658 -3.65 25.47 -10.60
C ASN A 658 -4.99 25.50 -9.87
N THR A 659 -6.06 25.73 -10.62
CA THR A 659 -7.44 25.49 -10.17
C THR A 659 -8.09 24.53 -11.15
N ASP A 660 -8.54 23.40 -10.65
CA ASP A 660 -9.05 22.30 -11.45
C ASP A 660 -10.49 21.94 -11.06
N VAL A 661 -11.32 21.69 -12.07
CA VAL A 661 -12.68 21.17 -11.89
C VAL A 661 -12.67 19.68 -12.20
N LEU A 662 -13.10 18.89 -11.24
CA LEU A 662 -13.05 17.43 -11.25
C LEU A 662 -14.47 16.86 -11.18
N PRO A 663 -15.15 16.68 -12.34
CA PRO A 663 -16.47 16.10 -12.41
C PRO A 663 -16.46 14.58 -12.13
N SER A 664 -17.57 14.07 -11.61
CA SER A 664 -17.79 12.66 -11.35
C SER A 664 -19.24 12.28 -11.67
N LEU A 665 -19.41 11.19 -12.39
CA LEU A 665 -20.67 10.53 -12.64
C LEU A 665 -20.51 9.04 -12.42
N LEU A 666 -21.26 8.49 -11.45
CA LEU A 666 -21.32 7.06 -11.17
C LEU A 666 -22.77 6.60 -11.31
N VAL A 667 -22.97 5.46 -11.93
CA VAL A 667 -24.28 4.82 -12.06
C VAL A 667 -24.19 3.40 -11.54
N ASN A 668 -24.91 3.12 -10.47
CA ASN A 668 -24.98 1.80 -9.86
C ASN A 668 -26.37 1.21 -10.13
N THR A 669 -26.41 0.06 -10.81
CA THR A 669 -27.64 -0.64 -11.15
C THR A 669 -27.67 -1.99 -10.45
N LYS A 670 -28.68 -2.22 -9.61
CA LYS A 670 -28.98 -3.54 -9.06
C LYS A 670 -29.64 -4.38 -10.13
N LEU A 671 -28.93 -5.35 -10.66
CA LEU A 671 -29.49 -6.33 -11.61
C LEU A 671 -30.38 -7.34 -10.88
N SER A 672 -29.96 -7.72 -9.65
CA SER A 672 -30.72 -8.55 -8.69
C SER A 672 -30.30 -8.18 -7.27
N GLU A 673 -30.86 -8.85 -6.26
CA GLU A 673 -30.46 -8.67 -4.86
C GLU A 673 -28.98 -9.05 -4.58
N THR A 674 -28.42 -9.86 -5.47
CA THR A 674 -27.05 -10.35 -5.36
C THR A 674 -26.11 -9.83 -6.44
N GLN A 675 -26.59 -9.02 -7.39
CA GLN A 675 -25.80 -8.58 -8.54
C GLN A 675 -25.90 -7.07 -8.75
N ASN A 676 -24.76 -6.44 -8.94
CA ASN A 676 -24.62 -5.02 -9.26
C ASN A 676 -23.88 -4.83 -10.58
N LEU A 677 -24.29 -3.82 -11.33
CA LEU A 677 -23.52 -3.26 -12.45
C LEU A 677 -23.18 -1.81 -12.11
N ARG A 678 -21.90 -1.47 -12.16
CA ARG A 678 -21.39 -0.15 -11.84
C ARG A 678 -20.73 0.47 -13.05
N PHE A 679 -21.10 1.68 -13.37
CA PHE A 679 -20.44 2.51 -14.38
C PHE A 679 -19.89 3.76 -13.69
N GLY A 680 -18.70 4.21 -14.10
CA GLY A 680 -18.08 5.43 -13.61
C GLY A 680 -17.38 6.21 -14.71
N ALA A 681 -17.62 7.52 -14.77
CA ALA A 681 -16.91 8.47 -15.61
C ALA A 681 -16.44 9.63 -14.74
N THR A 682 -15.13 9.81 -14.60
CA THR A 682 -14.57 10.79 -13.65
C THR A 682 -13.31 11.43 -14.18
N ARG A 683 -13.04 12.66 -13.75
CA ARG A 683 -11.76 13.35 -13.99
C ARG A 683 -10.98 13.48 -12.68
N THR A 684 -9.69 13.20 -12.76
CA THR A 684 -8.72 13.31 -11.66
C THR A 684 -7.46 13.99 -12.17
N LEU A 685 -6.49 14.18 -11.30
CA LEU A 685 -5.22 14.83 -11.66
C LEU A 685 -4.02 14.15 -10.98
N ALA A 686 -2.82 14.47 -11.45
CA ALA A 686 -1.57 14.16 -10.76
C ALA A 686 -0.63 15.37 -10.83
N ARG A 687 -0.18 15.85 -9.66
CA ARG A 687 0.78 16.95 -9.54
C ARG A 687 2.20 16.43 -9.48
N PRO A 688 3.20 17.21 -9.98
CA PRO A 688 4.60 16.90 -9.73
C PRO A 688 4.90 16.78 -8.23
N GLU A 689 5.89 16.00 -7.88
CA GLU A 689 6.47 15.96 -6.56
C GLU A 689 7.42 17.15 -6.33
N TYR A 690 7.59 17.56 -5.07
CA TYR A 690 8.47 18.67 -4.73
C TYR A 690 9.90 18.45 -5.23
N ARG A 691 10.39 17.19 -5.10
CA ARG A 691 11.70 16.79 -5.61
C ARG A 691 11.81 16.88 -7.13
N GLU A 692 10.72 16.58 -7.83
CA GLU A 692 10.69 16.66 -9.30
C GLU A 692 10.72 18.10 -9.79
N LEU A 693 10.18 19.03 -9.00
CA LEU A 693 10.23 20.47 -9.27
C LEU A 693 11.57 21.09 -8.86
N ALA A 694 12.32 20.48 -7.93
CA ALA A 694 13.57 21.01 -7.41
C ALA A 694 14.74 20.74 -8.37
N PRO A 695 15.31 21.73 -9.08
CA PRO A 695 16.39 21.52 -10.04
C PRO A 695 17.75 21.36 -9.36
N VAL A 696 17.83 20.51 -8.35
CA VAL A 696 19.04 20.09 -7.64
C VAL A 696 19.28 18.60 -7.85
N THR A 697 20.54 18.21 -7.92
CA THR A 697 20.92 16.84 -8.21
C THR A 697 21.05 16.04 -6.91
N PHE A 698 20.42 14.89 -6.89
CA PHE A 698 20.57 13.90 -5.85
C PHE A 698 21.13 12.63 -6.49
N ARG A 699 22.12 12.03 -5.86
CA ARG A 699 22.64 10.72 -6.27
C ARG A 699 21.96 9.65 -5.41
N ASP A 700 21.33 8.70 -6.06
CA ASP A 700 20.77 7.54 -5.36
C ASP A 700 21.94 6.65 -4.87
N VAL A 701 22.23 5.55 -5.32
CA VAL A 701 23.29 4.65 -4.83
C VAL A 701 24.56 4.85 -5.65
N LEU A 702 25.72 4.46 -5.13
CA LEU A 702 26.97 4.43 -5.86
C LEU A 702 26.83 3.61 -7.16
N GLY A 703 27.08 4.24 -8.29
CA GLY A 703 26.79 3.69 -9.63
C GLY A 703 25.33 3.83 -10.04
N GLY A 704 24.47 4.43 -9.20
CA GLY A 704 23.11 4.82 -9.55
C GLY A 704 23.09 6.05 -10.46
N VAL A 705 21.97 6.21 -11.16
CA VAL A 705 21.72 7.38 -12.02
C VAL A 705 21.53 8.61 -11.14
N SER A 706 22.25 9.70 -11.42
CA SER A 706 22.01 11.00 -10.80
C SER A 706 20.64 11.53 -11.25
N VAL A 707 19.81 12.02 -10.33
CA VAL A 707 18.46 12.51 -10.65
C VAL A 707 18.38 14.00 -10.40
N THR A 708 17.98 14.79 -11.41
CA THR A 708 17.79 16.24 -11.32
C THR A 708 16.35 16.58 -11.61
N GLY A 709 15.73 17.43 -10.77
CA GLY A 709 14.36 17.90 -10.98
C GLY A 709 14.24 18.89 -12.13
N ASN A 710 12.99 19.17 -12.50
CA ASN A 710 12.62 20.12 -13.58
C ASN A 710 11.54 21.08 -13.07
N ALA A 711 11.91 22.34 -12.91
CA ALA A 711 11.04 23.42 -12.41
C ALA A 711 9.87 23.76 -13.37
N GLN A 712 9.90 23.28 -14.61
CA GLN A 712 8.89 23.57 -15.62
C GLN A 712 7.76 22.54 -15.71
N LEU A 713 7.76 21.53 -14.82
CA LEU A 713 6.73 20.52 -14.82
C LEU A 713 5.35 21.10 -14.51
N VAL A 714 4.36 20.59 -15.24
CA VAL A 714 2.95 20.91 -15.01
C VAL A 714 2.19 19.68 -14.57
N ARG A 715 1.01 19.88 -13.99
CA ARG A 715 0.13 18.76 -13.60
C ARG A 715 -0.37 17.96 -14.79
N ALA A 716 -0.62 16.68 -14.61
CA ALA A 716 -1.38 15.85 -15.53
C ALA A 716 -2.86 15.86 -15.19
N LEU A 717 -3.75 15.81 -16.21
CA LEU A 717 -5.17 15.54 -16.06
C LEU A 717 -5.48 14.12 -16.55
N ILE A 718 -6.42 13.44 -15.89
CA ILE A 718 -6.73 12.05 -16.16
C ILE A 718 -8.24 11.85 -16.26
N ASP A 719 -8.72 11.45 -17.44
CA ASP A 719 -10.11 11.02 -17.65
C ASP A 719 -10.20 9.51 -17.43
N ASN A 720 -11.11 9.09 -16.55
CA ASN A 720 -11.28 7.70 -16.14
C ASN A 720 -12.67 7.21 -16.54
N LEU A 721 -12.71 6.01 -17.13
CA LEU A 721 -13.93 5.26 -17.40
C LEU A 721 -13.81 3.87 -16.77
N ASP A 722 -14.82 3.47 -16.01
CA ASP A 722 -14.89 2.20 -15.32
C ASP A 722 -16.24 1.54 -15.59
N LEU A 723 -16.25 0.24 -15.87
CA LEU A 723 -17.45 -0.59 -15.90
C LEU A 723 -17.16 -1.86 -15.13
N ARG A 724 -18.01 -2.21 -14.15
CA ARG A 724 -17.82 -3.40 -13.33
C ARG A 724 -19.14 -4.08 -13.01
N TRP A 725 -19.20 -5.38 -13.31
CA TRP A 725 -20.23 -6.28 -12.85
C TRP A 725 -19.74 -7.04 -11.63
N GLU A 726 -20.60 -7.17 -10.62
CA GLU A 726 -20.29 -7.86 -9.35
C GLU A 726 -21.47 -8.77 -8.97
N ALA A 727 -21.19 -9.98 -8.56
CA ALA A 727 -22.14 -10.92 -8.01
C ALA A 727 -21.67 -11.39 -6.62
N PHE A 728 -22.61 -11.43 -5.68
CA PHE A 728 -22.44 -11.92 -4.31
C PHE A 728 -23.45 -13.05 -4.06
N PRO A 729 -23.21 -14.26 -4.62
CA PRO A 729 -24.19 -15.34 -4.62
C PRO A 729 -24.58 -15.82 -3.22
N ALA A 730 -23.59 -15.87 -2.30
CA ALA A 730 -23.78 -16.24 -0.91
C ALA A 730 -22.82 -15.46 -0.01
N GLU A 731 -22.96 -15.62 1.29
CA GLU A 731 -22.06 -15.01 2.28
C GLU A 731 -20.63 -15.52 2.09
N GLY A 732 -19.67 -14.61 2.05
CA GLY A 732 -18.27 -14.94 1.81
C GLY A 732 -17.91 -15.21 0.33
N GLU A 733 -18.86 -15.07 -0.60
CA GLU A 733 -18.66 -15.26 -2.03
C GLU A 733 -18.66 -13.96 -2.82
N VAL A 734 -17.78 -13.86 -3.80
CA VAL A 734 -17.79 -12.79 -4.79
C VAL A 734 -17.27 -13.29 -6.13
N VAL A 735 -17.93 -12.86 -7.18
CA VAL A 735 -17.45 -12.94 -8.56
C VAL A 735 -17.60 -11.55 -9.15
N SER A 736 -16.52 -11.00 -9.69
CA SER A 736 -16.62 -9.72 -10.38
C SER A 736 -15.75 -9.66 -11.61
N VAL A 737 -16.22 -8.92 -12.60
CA VAL A 737 -15.53 -8.60 -13.84
C VAL A 737 -15.61 -7.09 -14.02
N GLY A 738 -14.47 -6.44 -14.19
CA GLY A 738 -14.39 -5.02 -14.45
C GLY A 738 -13.51 -4.72 -15.64
N VAL A 739 -13.81 -3.64 -16.34
CA VAL A 739 -12.95 -3.06 -17.37
C VAL A 739 -12.72 -1.59 -17.05
N PHE A 740 -11.55 -1.07 -17.38
CA PHE A 740 -11.19 0.31 -17.14
C PHE A 740 -10.44 0.91 -18.34
N LEU A 741 -10.60 2.21 -18.52
CA LEU A 741 -9.87 3.02 -19.49
C LEU A 741 -9.49 4.34 -18.81
N LYS A 742 -8.21 4.73 -18.93
CA LYS A 742 -7.67 5.99 -18.42
C LYS A 742 -6.91 6.69 -19.51
N ARG A 743 -7.25 7.95 -19.76
CA ARG A 743 -6.58 8.82 -20.72
C ARG A 743 -5.90 9.94 -19.95
N PHE A 744 -4.61 10.12 -20.20
CA PHE A 744 -3.76 11.11 -19.55
C PHE A 744 -3.45 12.25 -20.53
N ASP A 745 -3.63 13.47 -20.09
CA ASP A 745 -3.09 14.67 -20.68
C ASP A 745 -1.84 15.08 -19.90
N ARG A 746 -0.72 15.19 -20.58
CA ARG A 746 0.59 15.58 -20.04
C ARG A 746 1.05 14.78 -18.82
N PRO A 747 1.08 13.45 -18.86
CA PRO A 747 1.60 12.65 -17.76
C PRO A 747 3.09 12.95 -17.52
N ILE A 748 3.50 12.87 -16.26
CA ILE A 748 4.90 13.12 -15.88
C ILE A 748 5.66 11.80 -15.98
N GLU A 749 6.74 11.80 -16.76
CA GLU A 749 7.60 10.65 -16.98
C GLU A 749 9.05 10.94 -16.53
N ARG A 750 9.68 9.97 -15.89
CA ARG A 750 11.11 9.97 -15.66
C ARG A 750 11.80 9.57 -16.97
N VAL A 751 12.73 10.38 -17.40
CA VAL A 751 13.54 10.14 -18.60
C VAL A 751 15.03 10.17 -18.24
N GLU A 752 15.80 9.33 -18.90
CA GLU A 752 17.25 9.29 -18.73
C GLU A 752 17.91 10.04 -19.87
N GLN A 753 19.02 10.72 -19.56
CA GLN A 753 19.86 11.44 -20.52
C GLN A 753 21.26 10.88 -20.40
N ALA A 754 21.87 10.58 -21.54
CA ALA A 754 23.28 10.23 -21.59
C ALA A 754 24.12 11.52 -21.43
N THR A 755 25.05 11.52 -20.50
CA THR A 755 26.08 12.55 -20.35
C THR A 755 27.45 11.90 -20.60
N SER A 756 28.51 12.69 -20.76
CA SER A 756 29.85 12.16 -20.97
C SER A 756 30.27 11.26 -19.77
N GLY A 757 30.22 9.94 -19.94
CA GLY A 757 30.65 8.93 -18.95
C GLY A 757 29.65 8.59 -17.86
N ALA A 758 28.41 9.14 -17.88
CA ALA A 758 27.37 8.81 -16.87
C ALA A 758 25.95 8.97 -17.47
N TYR A 759 24.98 8.37 -16.78
CA TYR A 759 23.55 8.60 -17.06
C TYR A 759 22.97 9.52 -16.00
N GLN A 760 22.18 10.49 -16.46
CA GLN A 760 21.42 11.39 -15.59
C GLN A 760 19.94 11.22 -15.89
N ALA A 761 19.12 11.11 -14.86
CA ALA A 761 17.68 11.12 -15.00
C ALA A 761 17.11 12.50 -14.68
N THR A 762 16.05 12.86 -15.39
CA THR A 762 15.22 14.02 -15.11
C THR A 762 13.75 13.69 -15.30
N PHE A 763 12.87 14.67 -15.16
CA PHE A 763 11.43 14.52 -15.31
C PHE A 763 10.91 15.45 -16.41
N GLN A 764 9.94 14.98 -17.16
CA GLN A 764 9.25 15.77 -18.16
C GLN A 764 7.78 15.40 -18.26
N ASN A 765 6.96 16.31 -18.76
CA ASN A 765 5.60 15.97 -19.19
C ASN A 765 5.65 15.31 -20.57
N ALA A 766 5.11 14.09 -20.67
CA ALA A 766 4.86 13.46 -21.96
C ALA A 766 3.65 14.11 -22.65
N VAL A 767 3.47 13.86 -23.94
CA VAL A 767 2.33 14.41 -24.70
C VAL A 767 1.02 13.83 -24.20
N SER A 768 0.94 12.51 -24.11
CA SER A 768 -0.26 11.80 -23.65
C SER A 768 0.08 10.39 -23.23
N ALA A 769 -0.85 9.75 -22.48
CA ALA A 769 -0.84 8.31 -22.29
C ALA A 769 -2.25 7.76 -22.25
N VAL A 770 -2.35 6.45 -22.54
CA VAL A 770 -3.57 5.67 -22.39
C VAL A 770 -3.22 4.41 -21.60
N ASN A 771 -4.07 4.06 -20.63
CA ASN A 771 -3.98 2.82 -19.86
C ASN A 771 -5.36 2.17 -19.78
N TYR A 772 -5.45 0.89 -20.15
CA TYR A 772 -6.71 0.15 -20.15
C TYR A 772 -6.50 -1.30 -19.76
N GLY A 773 -7.56 -1.95 -19.29
CA GLY A 773 -7.45 -3.34 -18.86
C GLY A 773 -8.74 -3.92 -18.35
N ALA A 774 -8.63 -5.19 -17.93
CA ALA A 774 -9.71 -5.96 -17.32
C ALA A 774 -9.26 -6.56 -15.98
N GLU A 775 -10.17 -6.58 -15.02
CA GLU A 775 -9.99 -7.16 -13.69
C GLU A 775 -11.02 -8.27 -13.48
N LEU A 776 -10.57 -9.43 -13.03
CA LEU A 776 -11.41 -10.54 -12.58
C LEU A 776 -11.11 -10.78 -11.09
N GLU A 777 -12.15 -10.90 -10.29
CA GLU A 777 -12.07 -11.30 -8.89
C GLU A 777 -13.01 -12.46 -8.61
N LEU A 778 -12.50 -13.50 -8.00
CA LEU A 778 -13.23 -14.71 -7.63
C LEU A 778 -12.93 -15.07 -6.18
N ARG A 779 -13.96 -15.32 -5.40
CA ARG A 779 -13.88 -15.97 -4.10
C ARG A 779 -15.04 -16.94 -3.94
N LYS A 780 -14.73 -18.21 -3.73
CA LYS A 780 -15.73 -19.29 -3.71
C LYS A 780 -15.37 -20.36 -2.70
N PRO A 781 -16.21 -20.63 -1.69
CA PRO A 781 -16.15 -21.88 -0.90
C PRO A 781 -16.36 -23.09 -1.79
N LEU A 782 -15.57 -24.13 -1.58
CA LEU A 782 -15.55 -25.32 -2.44
C LEU A 782 -16.43 -26.49 -1.94
N GLY A 783 -17.25 -26.26 -0.92
CA GLY A 783 -18.14 -27.28 -0.34
C GLY A 783 -19.11 -27.93 -1.34
N PHE A 784 -19.35 -27.30 -2.50
CA PHE A 784 -20.17 -27.86 -3.57
C PHE A 784 -19.49 -29.05 -4.30
N ILE A 785 -18.17 -29.24 -4.16
CA ILE A 785 -17.43 -30.35 -4.76
C ILE A 785 -17.64 -31.64 -3.95
N GLY A 786 -17.85 -31.51 -2.63
CA GLY A 786 -18.06 -32.61 -1.71
C GLY A 786 -17.76 -32.23 -0.26
N ASP A 787 -18.15 -33.08 0.67
CA ASP A 787 -18.04 -32.82 2.11
C ASP A 787 -16.60 -32.59 2.58
N TRP A 788 -15.64 -33.25 1.96
CA TRP A 788 -14.21 -33.08 2.24
C TRP A 788 -13.70 -31.66 1.93
N ALA A 789 -14.39 -30.94 1.06
CA ALA A 789 -14.03 -29.60 0.62
C ALA A 789 -14.82 -28.48 1.35
N ARG A 790 -15.69 -28.81 2.33
CA ARG A 790 -16.51 -27.80 3.05
C ARG A 790 -15.69 -26.70 3.70
N GLY A 791 -14.51 -27.04 4.22
CA GLY A 791 -13.59 -26.07 4.82
C GLY A 791 -12.71 -25.31 3.84
N LEU A 792 -12.74 -25.63 2.54
CA LEU A 792 -11.88 -25.04 1.54
C LEU A 792 -12.55 -23.83 0.88
N THR A 793 -11.79 -22.73 0.74
CA THR A 793 -12.17 -21.53 -0.03
C THR A 793 -11.07 -21.22 -1.02
N ALA A 794 -11.40 -21.18 -2.31
CA ALA A 794 -10.51 -20.69 -3.35
C ALA A 794 -10.77 -19.19 -3.59
N PHE A 795 -9.71 -18.44 -3.84
CA PHE A 795 -9.79 -17.05 -4.26
C PHE A 795 -8.73 -16.74 -5.30
N SER A 796 -9.06 -15.86 -6.23
CA SER A 796 -8.15 -15.42 -7.28
C SER A 796 -8.50 -14.02 -7.75
N ASN A 797 -7.45 -13.27 -8.05
CA ASN A 797 -7.52 -11.98 -8.70
C ASN A 797 -6.63 -12.02 -9.94
N LEU A 798 -7.20 -11.75 -11.09
CA LEU A 798 -6.48 -11.60 -12.35
C LEU A 798 -6.70 -10.19 -12.88
N THR A 799 -5.62 -9.51 -13.25
CA THR A 799 -5.68 -8.23 -13.96
C THR A 799 -4.88 -8.35 -15.24
N LEU A 800 -5.49 -8.01 -16.35
CA LEU A 800 -4.87 -7.89 -17.67
C LEU A 800 -4.88 -6.42 -18.06
N MET A 801 -3.75 -5.89 -18.51
CA MET A 801 -3.67 -4.45 -18.79
C MET A 801 -2.63 -4.12 -19.85
N ALA A 802 -2.88 -3.03 -20.57
CA ALA A 802 -1.96 -2.47 -21.54
C ALA A 802 -1.94 -0.95 -21.43
N SER A 803 -0.83 -0.35 -21.78
CA SER A 803 -0.69 1.10 -21.82
C SER A 803 0.20 1.54 -22.98
N ARG A 804 0.06 2.80 -23.35
CA ARG A 804 0.94 3.47 -24.29
C ARG A 804 1.12 4.93 -23.86
N VAL A 805 2.37 5.36 -23.72
CA VAL A 805 2.77 6.74 -23.50
C VAL A 805 3.49 7.24 -24.73
N THR A 806 3.18 8.48 -25.15
CA THR A 806 3.82 9.18 -26.25
C THR A 806 4.66 10.31 -25.66
N LEU A 807 5.98 10.24 -25.84
CA LEU A 807 6.92 11.21 -25.31
C LEU A 807 7.10 12.38 -26.26
N ASP A 808 7.36 13.57 -25.70
CA ASP A 808 7.73 14.74 -26.46
C ASP A 808 9.24 14.67 -26.80
N THR A 809 9.56 14.60 -28.08
CA THR A 809 10.94 14.55 -28.60
C THR A 809 11.44 15.89 -29.11
N THR A 810 10.60 16.93 -29.11
CA THR A 810 10.99 18.27 -29.57
C THR A 810 11.92 18.97 -28.57
N ALA A 811 11.92 18.52 -27.30
CA ALA A 811 12.80 19.05 -26.24
C ALA A 811 14.26 18.57 -26.30
N GLY A 812 14.72 17.99 -27.43
CA GLY A 812 16.10 17.54 -27.59
C GLY A 812 16.47 16.28 -26.80
N LEU A 813 15.50 15.53 -26.30
CA LEU A 813 15.72 14.31 -25.55
C LEU A 813 15.92 13.11 -26.48
N THR A 814 16.97 12.38 -26.22
CA THR A 814 17.28 11.11 -26.90
C THR A 814 16.62 9.96 -26.14
N VAL A 815 15.40 9.59 -26.49
CA VAL A 815 14.72 8.43 -25.92
C VAL A 815 14.77 7.24 -26.88
N THR A 816 14.91 6.02 -26.37
CA THR A 816 14.95 4.81 -27.20
C THR A 816 13.62 4.60 -27.93
N ASP A 817 12.51 4.73 -27.20
CA ASP A 817 11.16 4.51 -27.73
C ASP A 817 10.31 5.77 -27.53
N ARG A 818 9.86 6.40 -28.62
CA ARG A 818 8.88 7.53 -28.55
C ARG A 818 7.54 7.08 -27.99
N GLU A 819 7.15 5.85 -28.30
CA GLU A 819 5.96 5.19 -27.81
C GLU A 819 6.34 3.92 -27.10
N ARG A 820 5.98 3.79 -25.83
CA ARG A 820 6.25 2.62 -25.01
C ARG A 820 5.13 2.38 -23.99
N ARG A 821 5.19 1.28 -23.29
CA ARG A 821 4.37 1.07 -22.09
C ARG A 821 4.75 2.09 -21.00
N LEU A 822 3.81 2.44 -20.13
CA LEU A 822 4.12 3.21 -18.92
C LEU A 822 5.11 2.44 -18.04
N VAL A 823 6.03 3.16 -17.41
CA VAL A 823 6.97 2.57 -16.46
C VAL A 823 6.20 1.96 -15.29
N GLY A 824 6.58 0.74 -14.89
CA GLY A 824 5.92 -0.03 -13.84
C GLY A 824 4.71 -0.84 -14.29
N GLN A 825 4.17 -0.64 -15.50
CA GLN A 825 3.01 -1.36 -15.99
C GLN A 825 3.39 -2.79 -16.44
N ALA A 826 2.83 -3.79 -15.75
CA ALA A 826 2.89 -5.18 -16.15
C ALA A 826 1.70 -5.54 -17.06
N PRO A 827 1.85 -6.47 -18.03
CA PRO A 827 0.73 -6.91 -18.88
C PRO A 827 -0.30 -7.75 -18.12
N TYR A 828 0.11 -8.41 -17.07
CA TYR A 828 -0.77 -9.18 -16.21
C TYR A 828 -0.30 -9.20 -14.75
N VAL A 829 -1.26 -9.38 -13.84
CA VAL A 829 -1.04 -9.64 -12.41
C VAL A 829 -1.96 -10.78 -12.01
N VAL A 830 -1.42 -11.82 -11.39
CA VAL A 830 -2.18 -12.95 -10.87
C VAL A 830 -1.89 -13.09 -9.38
N ASN A 831 -2.95 -13.05 -8.59
CA ASN A 831 -2.95 -13.44 -7.18
C ASN A 831 -3.95 -14.56 -7.01
N GLY A 832 -3.56 -15.65 -6.36
CA GLY A 832 -4.46 -16.75 -6.10
C GLY A 832 -4.12 -17.43 -4.78
N GLY A 833 -5.09 -18.11 -4.21
CA GLY A 833 -4.86 -18.87 -3.01
C GLY A 833 -5.98 -19.84 -2.68
N LEU A 834 -5.63 -20.78 -1.84
CA LEU A 834 -6.52 -21.78 -1.27
C LEU A 834 -6.40 -21.71 0.23
N THR A 835 -7.51 -21.47 0.92
CA THR A 835 -7.59 -21.48 2.37
C THR A 835 -8.45 -22.65 2.84
N TYR A 836 -7.90 -23.49 3.67
CA TYR A 836 -8.65 -24.42 4.52
C TYR A 836 -8.93 -23.76 5.86
N ALA A 837 -10.13 -23.87 6.36
CA ALA A 837 -10.51 -23.50 7.73
C ALA A 837 -11.36 -24.60 8.33
N SER A 838 -11.03 -25.02 9.56
CA SER A 838 -11.88 -25.96 10.33
C SER A 838 -13.20 -25.29 10.67
N GLU A 839 -14.24 -26.09 10.97
CA GLU A 839 -15.57 -25.57 11.38
C GLU A 839 -15.50 -24.63 12.59
N SER A 840 -14.60 -24.91 13.52
CA SER A 840 -14.35 -24.04 14.69
C SER A 840 -13.62 -22.73 14.33
N GLY A 841 -13.08 -22.60 13.12
CA GLY A 841 -12.24 -21.48 12.68
C GLY A 841 -10.87 -21.39 13.38
N ARG A 842 -10.57 -22.29 14.33
CA ARG A 842 -9.33 -22.27 15.13
C ARG A 842 -8.12 -22.82 14.41
N THR A 843 -8.33 -23.71 13.43
CA THR A 843 -7.28 -24.24 12.56
C THR A 843 -7.50 -23.73 11.15
N SER A 844 -6.46 -23.20 10.54
CA SER A 844 -6.50 -22.80 9.12
C SER A 844 -5.15 -23.00 8.45
N ALA A 845 -5.18 -23.38 7.18
CA ALA A 845 -4.01 -23.45 6.30
C ALA A 845 -4.28 -22.64 5.05
N THR A 846 -3.36 -21.79 4.66
CA THR A 846 -3.48 -20.95 3.45
C THR A 846 -2.24 -21.09 2.59
N VAL A 847 -2.43 -21.43 1.33
CA VAL A 847 -1.39 -21.38 0.29
C VAL A 847 -1.69 -20.18 -0.60
N LEU A 848 -0.68 -19.38 -0.86
CA LEU A 848 -0.77 -18.17 -1.67
C LEU A 848 0.20 -18.25 -2.84
N TYR A 849 -0.25 -17.80 -3.99
CA TYR A 849 0.55 -17.66 -5.19
C TYR A 849 0.41 -16.24 -5.74
N ASN A 850 1.54 -15.65 -6.14
CA ASN A 850 1.58 -14.34 -6.77
C ASN A 850 2.56 -14.35 -7.93
N VAL A 851 2.19 -13.73 -9.05
CA VAL A 851 3.09 -13.41 -10.16
C VAL A 851 2.68 -12.09 -10.80
N VAL A 852 3.69 -11.28 -11.11
CA VAL A 852 3.57 -10.03 -11.87
C VAL A 852 4.30 -10.23 -13.19
N GLY A 853 3.66 -9.89 -14.29
CA GLY A 853 4.26 -9.97 -15.63
C GLY A 853 5.45 -9.04 -15.79
N GLU A 854 6.23 -9.26 -16.84
CA GLU A 854 7.36 -8.41 -17.17
C GLU A 854 6.94 -6.94 -17.32
N ARG A 855 7.70 -6.03 -16.68
CA ARG A 855 7.42 -4.58 -16.73
C ARG A 855 8.68 -3.77 -16.94
N ILE A 856 8.52 -2.58 -17.51
CA ILE A 856 9.60 -1.60 -17.62
C ILE A 856 9.89 -1.08 -16.21
N PHE A 857 11.11 -1.33 -15.72
CA PHE A 857 11.61 -0.77 -14.46
C PHE A 857 12.13 0.66 -14.67
N ALA A 858 12.92 0.86 -15.74
CA ALA A 858 13.40 2.17 -16.16
C ALA A 858 13.45 2.25 -17.69
N ALA A 859 13.16 3.43 -18.22
CA ALA A 859 13.24 3.68 -19.66
C ALA A 859 14.69 3.71 -20.12
N GLY A 860 14.96 3.20 -21.31
CA GLY A 860 16.30 3.23 -21.91
C GLY A 860 16.59 4.54 -22.62
N VAL A 861 17.87 4.84 -22.79
CA VAL A 861 18.40 5.96 -23.60
C VAL A 861 19.04 5.39 -24.86
N VAL A 862 18.76 5.96 -26.03
CA VAL A 862 19.37 5.52 -27.31
C VAL A 862 20.90 5.39 -27.14
N PRO A 863 21.49 4.26 -27.52
CA PRO A 863 20.89 3.10 -28.21
C PRO A 863 20.47 1.95 -27.26
N LEU A 864 20.48 2.18 -25.96
CA LEU A 864 20.21 1.12 -24.97
C LEU A 864 18.71 0.85 -24.83
N PRO A 865 18.29 -0.44 -24.79
CA PRO A 865 16.90 -0.81 -24.55
C PRO A 865 16.45 -0.49 -23.13
N ASN A 866 15.12 -0.54 -22.89
CA ASN A 866 14.54 -0.41 -21.57
C ASN A 866 15.07 -1.46 -20.60
N ILE A 867 15.15 -1.11 -19.32
CA ILE A 867 15.43 -2.04 -18.23
C ILE A 867 14.12 -2.69 -17.83
N LEU A 868 14.06 -4.01 -17.85
CA LEU A 868 12.88 -4.81 -17.60
C LEU A 868 13.02 -5.59 -16.29
N GLU A 869 12.01 -5.54 -15.44
CA GLU A 869 11.88 -6.45 -14.29
C GLU A 869 11.28 -7.76 -14.78
N VAL A 870 12.01 -8.87 -14.53
CA VAL A 870 11.61 -10.22 -14.93
C VAL A 870 10.55 -10.78 -13.98
N PRO A 871 9.50 -11.47 -14.48
CA PRO A 871 8.48 -12.07 -13.64
C PRO A 871 9.06 -13.00 -12.58
N ARG A 872 8.50 -12.91 -11.36
CA ARG A 872 8.83 -13.80 -10.25
C ARG A 872 7.59 -14.54 -9.78
N HIS A 873 7.73 -15.86 -9.61
CA HIS A 873 6.69 -16.71 -9.03
C HIS A 873 6.92 -16.81 -7.53
N LEU A 874 6.01 -16.29 -6.74
CA LEU A 874 6.07 -16.33 -5.30
C LEU A 874 5.01 -17.30 -4.77
N VAL A 875 5.44 -18.18 -3.87
CA VAL A 875 4.56 -19.12 -3.15
C VAL A 875 4.80 -18.95 -1.66
N ASP A 876 3.72 -18.67 -0.94
CA ASP A 876 3.74 -18.50 0.51
C ASP A 876 2.77 -19.49 1.16
N LEU A 877 3.06 -19.90 2.40
CA LEU A 877 2.27 -20.80 3.22
C LEU A 877 2.05 -20.18 4.60
N SER A 878 0.82 -20.27 5.12
CA SER A 878 0.50 -19.93 6.51
C SER A 878 -0.34 -21.05 7.12
N PHE A 879 0.04 -21.51 8.28
CA PHE A 879 -0.68 -22.53 9.05
C PHE A 879 -0.93 -22.05 10.46
N ARG A 880 -2.19 -22.00 10.87
CA ARG A 880 -2.63 -21.60 12.21
C ARG A 880 -3.30 -22.76 12.92
N PHE A 881 -3.00 -22.95 14.21
CA PHE A 881 -3.52 -24.04 15.02
C PHE A 881 -3.73 -23.60 16.47
N PRO A 882 -4.71 -24.20 17.18
CA PRO A 882 -4.87 -24.00 18.62
C PRO A 882 -3.76 -24.74 19.38
N VAL A 883 -3.23 -24.12 20.42
CA VAL A 883 -2.23 -24.73 21.31
C VAL A 883 -2.89 -25.15 22.63
N ALA A 884 -3.45 -24.19 23.36
CA ALA A 884 -4.16 -24.44 24.60
C ALA A 884 -5.09 -23.27 24.94
N GLY A 885 -6.34 -23.54 25.31
CA GLY A 885 -7.31 -22.50 25.67
C GLY A 885 -7.44 -21.40 24.59
N SER A 886 -7.07 -20.18 24.94
CA SER A 886 -7.03 -19.01 24.03
C SER A 886 -5.67 -18.78 23.36
N LEU A 887 -4.68 -19.66 23.60
CA LEU A 887 -3.38 -19.60 22.94
C LEU A 887 -3.45 -20.29 21.58
N SER A 888 -3.01 -19.60 20.53
CA SER A 888 -2.90 -20.12 19.18
C SER A 888 -1.47 -20.00 18.66
N GLY A 889 -1.03 -21.02 17.92
CA GLY A 889 0.22 -21.07 17.19
C GLY A 889 0.02 -20.73 15.71
N ARG A 890 1.07 -20.25 15.07
CA ARG A 890 1.13 -19.94 13.64
C ARG A 890 2.50 -20.31 13.09
N LEU A 891 2.52 -20.95 11.94
CA LEU A 891 3.73 -21.22 11.14
C LEU A 891 3.56 -20.52 9.79
N ASP A 892 4.52 -19.72 9.42
CA ASP A 892 4.56 -19.05 8.12
C ASP A 892 5.82 -19.44 7.36
N ALA A 893 5.69 -19.65 6.06
CA ALA A 893 6.82 -19.80 5.15
C ALA A 893 6.60 -18.91 3.94
N ARG A 894 7.56 -18.05 3.62
CA ARG A 894 7.50 -17.09 2.51
C ARG A 894 8.58 -17.37 1.49
N ASN A 895 8.29 -17.05 0.23
CA ASN A 895 9.18 -17.23 -0.90
C ASN A 895 9.70 -18.67 -1.02
N LEU A 896 8.79 -19.66 -0.91
CA LEU A 896 9.15 -21.09 -0.90
C LEU A 896 9.95 -21.53 -2.14
N LEU A 897 9.80 -20.83 -3.26
CA LEU A 897 10.52 -21.11 -4.51
C LEU A 897 11.93 -20.48 -4.56
N ASP A 898 12.31 -19.66 -3.56
CA ASP A 898 13.55 -18.87 -3.55
C ASP A 898 13.75 -18.11 -4.87
N ALA A 899 12.71 -17.45 -5.34
CA ALA A 899 12.68 -16.81 -6.64
C ALA A 899 13.67 -15.64 -6.70
N ARG A 900 14.63 -15.72 -7.68
CA ARG A 900 15.62 -14.67 -7.93
C ARG A 900 14.97 -13.39 -8.47
N THR A 901 15.30 -12.26 -7.89
CA THR A 901 14.97 -10.94 -8.46
C THR A 901 15.95 -10.65 -9.59
N ARG A 902 15.44 -10.19 -10.75
CA ARG A 902 16.26 -9.88 -11.93
C ARG A 902 15.73 -8.65 -12.66
N PHE A 903 16.66 -7.77 -13.03
CA PHE A 903 16.43 -6.64 -13.91
C PHE A 903 17.33 -6.77 -15.14
N MET A 904 16.75 -6.83 -16.32
CA MET A 904 17.45 -7.07 -17.57
C MET A 904 17.44 -5.83 -18.46
N GLN A 905 18.57 -5.52 -19.07
CA GLN A 905 18.67 -4.53 -20.15
C GLN A 905 19.20 -5.24 -21.42
N GLY A 906 18.30 -5.60 -22.33
CA GLY A 906 18.65 -6.50 -23.41
C GLY A 906 19.21 -7.83 -22.89
N ASN A 907 20.44 -8.16 -23.25
CA ASN A 907 21.13 -9.37 -22.79
C ASN A 907 21.84 -9.21 -21.43
N LEU A 908 21.95 -8.00 -20.88
CA LEU A 908 22.68 -7.72 -19.63
C LEU A 908 21.77 -7.79 -18.41
N GLU A 909 22.12 -8.60 -17.41
CA GLU A 909 21.53 -8.53 -16.09
C GLU A 909 22.09 -7.29 -15.36
N ARG A 910 21.25 -6.23 -15.24
CA ARG A 910 21.60 -4.96 -14.59
C ARG A 910 21.65 -5.08 -13.08
N GLU A 911 20.69 -5.80 -12.53
CA GLU A 911 20.62 -6.12 -11.12
C GLU A 911 20.00 -7.50 -10.95
N GLY A 912 20.52 -8.28 -10.02
CA GLY A 912 19.97 -9.57 -9.68
C GLY A 912 20.44 -10.04 -8.32
N PHE A 913 19.55 -10.66 -7.53
CA PHE A 913 19.87 -11.19 -6.20
C PHE A 913 18.85 -12.24 -5.75
N ASN A 914 19.26 -13.05 -4.78
CA ASN A 914 18.41 -13.97 -4.04
C ASN A 914 18.20 -13.47 -2.61
N SER A 915 16.94 -13.46 -2.16
CA SER A 915 16.58 -13.05 -0.78
C SER A 915 16.40 -14.22 0.19
N GLY A 916 16.33 -15.45 -0.34
CA GLY A 916 16.13 -16.66 0.45
C GLY A 916 14.66 -16.91 0.82
N ARG A 917 14.43 -18.05 1.50
CA ARG A 917 13.15 -18.43 2.11
C ARG A 917 13.10 -17.92 3.54
N VAL A 918 11.94 -17.48 3.98
CA VAL A 918 11.75 -17.06 5.39
C VAL A 918 10.73 -17.96 6.04
N VAL A 919 11.12 -18.60 7.13
CA VAL A 919 10.23 -19.42 7.96
C VAL A 919 10.10 -18.78 9.33
N SER A 920 8.88 -18.69 9.85
CA SER A 920 8.63 -18.12 11.17
C SER A 920 7.56 -18.89 11.93
N MET A 921 7.71 -18.94 13.25
CA MET A 921 6.73 -19.49 14.19
C MET A 921 6.30 -18.38 15.15
N GLY A 922 5.01 -18.21 15.29
CA GLY A 922 4.42 -17.21 16.16
C GLY A 922 3.39 -17.79 17.10
N PHE A 923 3.17 -17.09 18.21
CA PHE A 923 2.12 -17.40 19.18
C PHE A 923 1.30 -16.14 19.45
N SER A 924 0.00 -16.31 19.60
CA SER A 924 -0.90 -15.25 20.02
C SER A 924 -1.82 -15.74 21.14
N TRP A 925 -1.95 -14.93 22.17
CA TRP A 925 -2.73 -15.22 23.34
C TRP A 925 -3.73 -14.10 23.61
N ARG A 926 -4.99 -14.49 23.85
CA ARG A 926 -6.10 -13.60 24.21
C ARG A 926 -6.75 -14.16 25.46
N PRO A 927 -6.29 -13.76 26.66
CA PRO A 927 -6.82 -14.24 27.92
C PRO A 927 -8.29 -13.93 28.14
#